data_080bd9914402c5b686505bcee1d5f3e2
#
_entry.id   080bd9914402c5b686505bcee1d5f3e2
#
_cell.length_a   1.000
_cell.length_b   1.000
_cell.length_c   1.000
_cell.angle_alpha   90.00
_cell.angle_beta   90.00
_cell.angle_gamma   90.00
#
_symmetry.space_group_name_H-M   'P 1'
#
loop_
_entity.id
_entity.type
_entity.pdbx_description
1 polymer ?
#
loop_
_entity_poly.entity_id
_entity_poly.type
_entity_poly.pdbx_seq_one_letter_code
_entity_poly.pdbx_strand_id
1 'polypeptide(L)'
;MKRRFLKSSMAMAVAATTVLIPFAFSPAAHAEEAAAVKLRLMETSDIHDHIMDYDYYSDAATEKFGLARTATLIQKMRSEAKNSILVDNGDLIQGNPMGDYMAKVKPLQPGQVHPVMKALNLLNYDVATLGNHEFNFGLNFLSETYNDAKFPYVNANVYIDDEKDDKNYFNPYKIIEKKVTDENGQEQTLKIGYLGLVTPQITIWDKNNLQGKVVTKDIVQTAQKFVPEMKAAGADLVVVLAHTGIDTVEHDPGAENAVYDLAAKVPGIDAIVSGHQHNLFPGDARFNGVKGIDNVKGTINNIPVVMPKSWGSNLGVIDMDLVKTDGKWKVSDSKSAAPSIYDAAAKKPLADRYQPIIDAVKSEHEGTLEYIREEVGQTSAPINSFFALVQDDPSVQIVNDAQSWFAKEKLKGTEFEKLPMLSAAAPFKSGGRMGADYYTNISTGKLAVKNIGDLYLYDNTLQVVKLKGSEVKNWLEMSAGAFNQINPSKTEEQPLLNLDFPSYNFDVIDGVTYQIDVTQPAKYDKDGKVINENASRIVNLKYNGKAIDNNQDFLVVTNNYRASGGGYFPGLNDSKIVYKGPDENRQALLSYIEENKTINPSADNNWSVAGDAKKANVTFESSPKSKEFAAQSKALTFKNDLDSGFAKYSIALQKPEATEEPSSIQELPAGRLIVKKTAEILKKNEDGTFSVYRTAKPGEALRFYGSEDDKFNVGGDYYVKYSNNVVPYSGRVLIKKDMPLYNKDGKVYRMLKKGEAVKVYSMDTGHYLVGNGYYVKKERNAVYHVGFVHLSADTALMFEKKTAKMLKKGSSYRVYSVDGKRLDLGGGYSVTASKTAAFSKN
;
A
#
# COMPACT_ATOMS: atom_id res chain seq x y z
N MET A 1 52.80 59.49 -4.07
CA MET A 1 53.25 60.56 -5.02
C MET A 1 51.97 61.21 -5.51
N LYS A 2 51.60 62.44 -4.96
CA LYS A 2 51.85 63.78 -5.52
C LYS A 2 51.44 63.88 -7.00
N ARG A 3 50.49 64.73 -7.47
CA ARG A 3 50.24 66.18 -7.24
C ARG A 3 48.90 66.48 -7.96
N ARG A 4 47.89 67.20 -7.47
CA ARG A 4 47.75 68.70 -7.38
C ARG A 4 47.93 69.46 -8.71
N PHE A 5 46.89 70.23 -9.17
CA PHE A 5 46.77 71.68 -9.33
C PHE A 5 45.51 71.99 -10.15
N LEU A 6 44.63 72.81 -9.79
CA LEU A 6 44.44 74.21 -9.43
C LEU A 6 43.98 75.09 -10.63
N LYS A 7 42.75 75.64 -10.42
CA LYS A 7 42.28 77.01 -10.76
C LYS A 7 42.30 77.56 -12.20
N SER A 8 41.19 78.11 -12.66
CA SER A 8 41.06 79.59 -12.75
C SER A 8 39.64 80.03 -13.16
N SER A 9 39.18 81.07 -12.51
CA SER A 9 37.95 81.80 -12.74
C SER A 9 38.11 82.79 -13.96
N MET A 10 37.01 83.02 -14.66
CA MET A 10 36.80 84.32 -15.29
C MET A 10 35.27 84.63 -15.43
N ALA A 11 34.86 85.72 -14.80
CA ALA A 11 33.51 86.30 -14.90
C ALA A 11 33.44 87.17 -16.16
N MET A 12 32.33 87.11 -16.87
CA MET A 12 31.89 88.19 -17.72
C MET A 12 30.37 88.40 -17.62
N ALA A 13 29.97 89.56 -17.15
CA ALA A 13 28.62 90.07 -17.07
C ALA A 13 28.14 90.55 -18.45
N VAL A 14 26.95 90.19 -18.86
CA VAL A 14 26.25 90.98 -19.89
C VAL A 14 24.75 91.00 -19.48
N ALA A 15 24.19 92.21 -19.64
CA ALA A 15 22.95 92.70 -19.12
C ALA A 15 21.68 92.14 -19.71
N ALA A 16 20.63 92.32 -18.91
CA ALA A 16 19.26 91.82 -19.01
C ALA A 16 18.48 92.39 -20.21
N THR A 17 17.64 91.60 -20.72
CA THR A 17 16.34 91.98 -21.27
C THR A 17 15.27 90.96 -20.84
N THR A 18 14.40 91.42 -19.89
CA THR A 18 13.29 90.66 -19.39
C THR A 18 12.16 90.57 -20.42
N VAL A 19 11.96 89.37 -20.96
CA VAL A 19 10.67 89.03 -21.60
C VAL A 19 9.88 88.14 -20.66
N LEU A 20 8.82 88.69 -20.07
CA LEU A 20 7.81 87.96 -19.30
C LEU A 20 7.04 87.03 -20.23
N ILE A 21 7.28 85.78 -20.18
CA ILE A 21 6.39 84.68 -20.73
C ILE A 21 5.64 84.11 -19.54
N PRO A 22 4.29 84.05 -19.60
CA PRO A 22 3.53 83.45 -18.52
C PRO A 22 3.80 81.94 -18.57
N PHE A 23 4.50 81.40 -17.58
CA PHE A 23 4.53 79.97 -17.31
C PHE A 23 3.10 79.56 -16.87
N ALA A 24 2.40 78.90 -17.77
CA ALA A 24 1.31 78.03 -17.41
C ALA A 24 1.85 76.88 -16.55
N PHE A 25 1.60 76.86 -15.23
CA PHE A 25 1.78 75.70 -14.43
C PHE A 25 0.83 74.63 -14.96
N SER A 26 1.36 73.68 -15.78
CA SER A 26 0.72 72.41 -15.92
C SER A 26 0.82 71.70 -14.55
N PRO A 27 -0.27 71.28 -13.93
CA PRO A 27 -0.17 70.45 -12.72
C PRO A 27 0.69 69.23 -13.16
N ALA A 28 1.81 69.03 -12.42
CA ALA A 28 2.52 67.78 -12.53
C ALA A 28 1.48 66.70 -12.31
N ALA A 29 1.24 65.84 -13.31
CA ALA A 29 0.50 64.63 -13.09
C ALA A 29 1.27 63.86 -12.02
N HIS A 30 0.75 63.88 -10.80
CA HIS A 30 1.20 62.89 -9.83
C HIS A 30 1.05 61.55 -10.51
N ALA A 31 2.16 60.88 -10.83
CA ALA A 31 2.08 59.48 -11.13
C ALA A 31 1.33 58.83 -9.95
N GLU A 32 0.14 58.38 -10.22
CA GLU A 32 -0.64 57.65 -9.23
C GLU A 32 0.25 56.52 -8.74
N GLU A 33 0.67 56.61 -7.48
CA GLU A 33 1.52 55.59 -6.89
C GLU A 33 0.83 54.22 -7.08
N ALA A 34 1.47 53.30 -7.75
CA ALA A 34 0.84 52.04 -8.10
C ALA A 34 0.34 51.34 -6.83
N ALA A 35 -0.96 51.07 -6.77
CA ALA A 35 -1.57 50.42 -5.62
C ALA A 35 -0.89 49.06 -5.37
N ALA A 36 -0.38 48.89 -4.15
CA ALA A 36 0.27 47.65 -3.69
C ALA A 36 -0.53 47.02 -2.55
N VAL A 37 -0.77 45.71 -2.61
CA VAL A 37 -1.52 44.94 -1.59
C VAL A 37 -0.69 43.76 -1.16
N LYS A 38 -0.59 43.54 0.16
CA LYS A 38 -0.10 42.30 0.74
C LYS A 38 -1.30 41.40 1.05
N LEU A 39 -1.30 40.20 0.44
CA LEU A 39 -2.35 39.21 0.59
C LEU A 39 -1.77 37.92 1.15
N ARG A 40 -2.33 37.45 2.26
CA ARG A 40 -2.02 36.14 2.85
C ARG A 40 -3.05 35.12 2.44
N LEU A 41 -2.68 34.09 1.70
CA LEU A 41 -3.46 32.89 1.46
C LEU A 41 -3.09 31.84 2.50
N MET A 42 -4.08 31.34 3.21
CA MET A 42 -3.94 30.23 4.17
C MET A 42 -4.67 29.00 3.65
N GLU A 43 -4.13 27.83 3.90
CA GLU A 43 -4.64 26.55 3.45
C GLU A 43 -4.68 25.52 4.58
N THR A 44 -5.81 24.80 4.66
CA THR A 44 -5.87 23.47 5.25
C THR A 44 -6.08 22.43 4.14
N SER A 45 -5.56 21.22 4.32
CA SER A 45 -5.71 20.08 3.43
C SER A 45 -5.66 18.80 4.24
N ASP A 46 -6.29 17.74 3.72
CA ASP A 46 -6.15 16.39 4.26
C ASP A 46 -6.45 16.32 5.78
N ILE A 47 -7.53 16.96 6.20
CA ILE A 47 -7.95 16.99 7.61
C ILE A 47 -8.47 15.62 8.06
N HIS A 48 -9.12 14.86 7.18
CA HIS A 48 -9.57 13.48 7.44
C HIS A 48 -10.33 13.34 8.76
N ASP A 49 -11.27 14.25 9.02
CA ASP A 49 -12.06 14.34 10.28
C ASP A 49 -11.21 14.44 11.56
N HIS A 50 -9.92 14.75 11.47
CA HIS A 50 -9.11 15.08 12.64
C HIS A 50 -9.43 16.50 13.14
N ILE A 51 -10.68 16.69 13.54
CA ILE A 51 -11.17 17.99 14.06
C ILE A 51 -10.65 18.22 15.47
N MET A 52 -10.75 17.17 16.31
CA MET A 52 -10.23 17.18 17.67
C MET A 52 -8.73 16.84 17.68
N ASP A 53 -8.04 17.34 18.66
CA ASP A 53 -6.68 16.97 19.00
C ASP A 53 -6.68 15.64 19.80
N TYR A 54 -7.17 14.58 19.13
CA TYR A 54 -7.38 13.28 19.70
C TYR A 54 -7.11 12.17 18.67
N ASP A 55 -6.28 11.22 19.04
CA ASP A 55 -6.04 10.02 18.25
C ASP A 55 -7.04 8.93 18.69
N TYR A 56 -8.06 8.72 17.87
CA TYR A 56 -9.10 7.73 18.15
C TYR A 56 -8.63 6.29 18.03
N TYR A 57 -7.55 6.02 17.30
CA TYR A 57 -6.98 4.67 17.22
C TYR A 57 -6.19 4.30 18.46
N SER A 58 -5.49 5.25 19.09
CA SER A 58 -4.80 5.03 20.36
C SER A 58 -5.66 5.31 21.59
N ASP A 59 -6.90 5.78 21.40
CA ASP A 59 -7.83 6.22 22.44
C ASP A 59 -7.17 7.24 23.39
N ALA A 60 -6.46 8.24 22.83
CA ALA A 60 -5.66 9.18 23.59
C ALA A 60 -5.63 10.59 22.98
N ALA A 61 -5.59 11.62 23.86
CA ALA A 61 -5.36 13.00 23.42
C ALA A 61 -3.96 13.14 22.80
N THR A 62 -3.84 14.02 21.81
CA THR A 62 -2.58 14.34 21.14
C THR A 62 -2.41 15.85 21.00
N GLU A 63 -1.15 16.31 20.94
CA GLU A 63 -0.81 17.70 20.66
C GLU A 63 -0.23 17.91 19.25
N LYS A 64 -0.12 16.81 18.49
CA LYS A 64 0.63 16.78 17.21
C LYS A 64 -0.23 17.15 16.01
N PHE A 65 -1.55 17.02 16.12
CA PHE A 65 -2.51 17.29 15.06
C PHE A 65 -3.87 17.68 15.62
N GLY A 66 -4.79 18.05 14.75
CA GLY A 66 -6.18 18.42 15.05
C GLY A 66 -6.51 19.84 14.63
N LEU A 67 -7.58 19.98 13.81
CA LEU A 67 -8.04 21.28 13.32
C LEU A 67 -8.33 22.27 14.47
N ALA A 68 -8.76 21.77 15.65
CA ALA A 68 -8.98 22.60 16.84
C ALA A 68 -7.70 23.34 17.30
N ARG A 69 -6.50 22.82 17.03
CA ARG A 69 -5.24 23.51 17.30
C ARG A 69 -4.81 24.38 16.12
N THR A 70 -4.97 23.88 14.90
CA THR A 70 -4.67 24.64 13.68
C THR A 70 -5.52 25.90 13.60
N ALA A 71 -6.75 25.85 14.12
CA ALA A 71 -7.64 27.02 14.23
C ALA A 71 -7.02 28.19 14.99
N THR A 72 -6.33 27.93 16.10
CA THR A 72 -5.60 28.98 16.85
C THR A 72 -4.47 29.59 15.99
N LEU A 73 -3.76 28.76 15.22
CA LEU A 73 -2.75 29.25 14.29
C LEU A 73 -3.37 30.08 13.15
N ILE A 74 -4.53 29.65 12.61
CA ILE A 74 -5.29 30.42 11.62
C ILE A 74 -5.68 31.81 12.17
N GLN A 75 -6.24 31.87 13.38
CA GLN A 75 -6.63 33.13 14.00
C GLN A 75 -5.42 34.08 14.20
N LYS A 76 -4.27 33.51 14.65
CA LYS A 76 -3.03 34.25 14.80
C LYS A 76 -2.58 34.82 13.47
N MET A 77 -2.43 33.96 12.45
CA MET A 77 -1.95 34.37 11.12
C MET A 77 -2.88 35.40 10.46
N ARG A 78 -4.20 35.26 10.68
CA ARG A 78 -5.20 36.21 10.21
C ARG A 78 -5.06 37.58 10.90
N SER A 79 -4.74 37.60 12.19
CA SER A 79 -4.54 38.86 12.93
C SER A 79 -3.24 39.59 12.56
N GLU A 80 -2.24 38.87 12.03
CA GLU A 80 -0.97 39.44 11.60
C GLU A 80 -1.00 40.01 10.18
N ALA A 81 -2.05 39.73 9.39
CA ALA A 81 -2.18 40.17 8.00
C ALA A 81 -3.34 41.17 7.83
N LYS A 82 -3.10 42.28 7.11
CA LYS A 82 -4.15 43.21 6.75
C LYS A 82 -5.24 42.56 5.88
N ASN A 83 -4.82 41.71 4.96
CA ASN A 83 -5.68 41.00 4.02
C ASN A 83 -5.33 39.51 4.02
N SER A 84 -6.37 38.70 4.24
CA SER A 84 -6.20 37.24 4.22
C SER A 84 -7.39 36.54 3.59
N ILE A 85 -7.12 35.40 3.02
CA ILE A 85 -8.07 34.37 2.54
C ILE A 85 -7.72 33.04 3.16
N LEU A 86 -8.73 32.20 3.38
CA LEU A 86 -8.57 30.86 3.93
C LEU A 86 -9.32 29.87 3.05
N VAL A 87 -8.60 28.86 2.57
CA VAL A 87 -9.15 27.83 1.70
C VAL A 87 -8.92 26.45 2.29
N ASP A 88 -9.75 25.50 1.87
CA ASP A 88 -9.54 24.08 2.14
C ASP A 88 -9.34 23.31 0.84
N ASN A 89 -8.39 22.41 0.84
CA ASN A 89 -7.99 21.68 -0.36
C ASN A 89 -8.50 20.22 -0.40
N GLY A 90 -9.53 19.87 0.39
CA GLY A 90 -10.20 18.57 0.35
C GLY A 90 -9.60 17.51 1.27
N ASP A 91 -10.14 16.30 1.14
CA ASP A 91 -9.93 15.17 2.06
C ASP A 91 -10.35 15.49 3.49
N LEU A 92 -11.64 15.85 3.63
CA LEU A 92 -12.23 16.32 4.89
C LEU A 92 -12.96 15.22 5.65
N ILE A 93 -13.79 14.39 4.95
CA ILE A 93 -14.90 13.63 5.56
C ILE A 93 -14.65 12.16 5.83
N GLN A 94 -13.46 11.67 5.50
CA GLN A 94 -13.06 10.25 5.71
C GLN A 94 -11.58 10.19 6.11
N GLY A 95 -11.19 9.16 6.88
CA GLY A 95 -9.79 8.88 7.22
C GLY A 95 -9.55 8.63 8.71
N ASN A 96 -10.57 8.79 9.57
CA ASN A 96 -10.49 8.39 10.96
C ASN A 96 -11.84 7.89 11.51
N PRO A 97 -11.89 7.33 12.71
CA PRO A 97 -13.12 6.80 13.31
C PRO A 97 -14.26 7.80 13.46
N MET A 98 -14.03 9.12 13.50
CA MET A 98 -15.11 10.10 13.51
C MET A 98 -15.87 10.14 12.18
N GLY A 99 -15.16 10.06 11.05
CA GLY A 99 -15.76 9.96 9.73
C GLY A 99 -16.59 8.68 9.58
N ASP A 100 -16.04 7.54 10.00
CA ASP A 100 -16.77 6.27 10.00
C ASP A 100 -18.02 6.32 10.90
N TYR A 101 -17.92 6.92 12.08
CA TYR A 101 -19.04 7.11 12.99
C TYR A 101 -20.16 7.92 12.34
N MET A 102 -19.82 9.03 11.68
CA MET A 102 -20.80 9.89 11.01
C MET A 102 -21.40 9.26 9.74
N ALA A 103 -20.65 8.47 9.02
CA ALA A 103 -21.13 7.85 7.79
C ALA A 103 -21.89 6.54 8.01
N LYS A 104 -21.46 5.71 8.97
CA LYS A 104 -21.92 4.32 9.11
C LYS A 104 -22.77 4.09 10.37
N VAL A 105 -22.41 4.74 11.50
CA VAL A 105 -23.03 4.48 12.81
C VAL A 105 -24.13 5.46 13.11
N LYS A 106 -23.87 6.75 12.89
CA LYS A 106 -24.83 7.84 13.12
C LYS A 106 -24.93 8.74 11.89
N PRO A 107 -25.52 8.24 10.78
CA PRO A 107 -25.69 9.04 9.57
C PRO A 107 -26.47 10.33 9.86
N LEU A 108 -26.09 11.41 9.17
CA LEU A 108 -26.72 12.71 9.30
C LEU A 108 -28.24 12.63 9.11
N GLN A 109 -28.97 13.25 10.01
CA GLN A 109 -30.41 13.45 9.87
C GLN A 109 -30.69 14.82 9.27
N PRO A 110 -31.82 15.04 8.59
CA PRO A 110 -32.15 16.31 7.99
C PRO A 110 -32.03 17.47 9.00
N GLY A 111 -31.24 18.50 8.67
CA GLY A 111 -30.95 19.65 9.52
C GLY A 111 -29.80 19.43 10.52
N GLN A 112 -29.15 18.30 10.51
CA GLN A 112 -27.88 18.10 11.23
C GLN A 112 -26.71 18.48 10.33
N VAL A 113 -25.73 19.16 10.90
CA VAL A 113 -24.51 19.61 10.21
C VAL A 113 -23.36 18.66 10.55
N HIS A 114 -22.64 18.20 9.54
CA HIS A 114 -21.46 17.35 9.75
C HIS A 114 -20.42 18.07 10.65
N PRO A 115 -19.75 17.38 11.59
CA PRO A 115 -18.80 18.00 12.52
C PRO A 115 -17.69 18.78 11.81
N VAL A 116 -17.16 18.29 10.69
CA VAL A 116 -16.16 19.04 9.92
C VAL A 116 -16.73 20.36 9.39
N MET A 117 -17.97 20.36 8.89
CA MET A 117 -18.61 21.59 8.40
C MET A 117 -18.95 22.56 9.54
N LYS A 118 -19.30 22.06 10.75
CA LYS A 118 -19.40 22.93 11.95
C LYS A 118 -18.08 23.66 12.21
N ALA A 119 -16.94 22.94 12.15
CA ALA A 119 -15.63 23.52 12.41
C ALA A 119 -15.20 24.53 11.32
N LEU A 120 -15.35 24.17 10.04
CA LEU A 120 -14.97 25.04 8.93
C LEU A 120 -15.83 26.31 8.88
N ASN A 121 -17.15 26.18 9.12
CA ASN A 121 -18.07 27.32 9.19
C ASN A 121 -17.71 28.32 10.30
N LEU A 122 -17.18 27.86 11.45
CA LEU A 122 -16.68 28.73 12.52
C LEU A 122 -15.41 29.49 12.12
N LEU A 123 -14.62 28.94 11.23
CA LEU A 123 -13.36 29.54 10.79
C LEU A 123 -13.51 30.46 9.58
N ASN A 124 -14.73 30.58 9.01
CA ASN A 124 -15.05 31.42 7.86
C ASN A 124 -14.11 31.20 6.68
N TYR A 125 -14.12 29.99 6.12
CA TYR A 125 -13.44 29.69 4.87
C TYR A 125 -14.00 30.48 3.72
N ASP A 126 -13.15 30.90 2.77
CA ASP A 126 -13.57 31.62 1.57
C ASP A 126 -14.07 30.66 0.48
N VAL A 127 -13.42 29.48 0.35
CA VAL A 127 -13.75 28.42 -0.63
C VAL A 127 -13.09 27.10 -0.22
N ALA A 128 -13.64 25.98 -0.71
CA ALA A 128 -13.02 24.65 -0.62
C ALA A 128 -13.06 23.92 -1.96
N THR A 129 -12.20 22.90 -2.11
CA THR A 129 -12.32 21.90 -3.17
C THR A 129 -12.63 20.54 -2.57
N LEU A 130 -12.67 19.50 -3.43
CA LEU A 130 -12.88 18.12 -3.05
C LEU A 130 -11.57 17.36 -3.24
N GLY A 131 -11.23 16.49 -2.29
CA GLY A 131 -10.19 15.48 -2.46
C GLY A 131 -10.76 14.13 -2.85
N ASN A 132 -9.94 13.09 -2.83
CA ASN A 132 -10.37 11.75 -3.20
C ASN A 132 -11.20 11.07 -2.10
N HIS A 133 -10.94 11.39 -0.84
CA HIS A 133 -11.68 10.80 0.28
C HIS A 133 -13.10 11.35 0.45
N GLU A 134 -13.46 12.40 -0.24
CA GLU A 134 -14.86 12.86 -0.33
C GLU A 134 -15.77 11.84 -1.01
N PHE A 135 -15.24 10.92 -1.82
CA PHE A 135 -16.01 9.97 -2.62
C PHE A 135 -16.19 8.61 -1.94
N ASN A 136 -15.47 8.32 -0.85
CA ASN A 136 -15.46 7.01 -0.21
C ASN A 136 -16.82 6.57 0.33
N PHE A 137 -17.61 7.51 0.85
CA PHE A 137 -18.98 7.22 1.34
C PHE A 137 -20.07 7.47 0.28
N GLY A 138 -19.67 7.79 -0.96
CA GLY A 138 -20.53 8.01 -2.09
C GLY A 138 -21.09 9.41 -2.21
N LEU A 139 -21.61 9.72 -3.41
CA LEU A 139 -22.04 11.08 -3.79
C LEU A 139 -23.20 11.65 -2.93
N ASN A 140 -24.05 10.79 -2.37
CA ASN A 140 -25.16 11.24 -1.53
C ASN A 140 -24.66 11.81 -0.21
N PHE A 141 -23.76 11.08 0.47
CA PHE A 141 -23.16 11.51 1.73
C PHE A 141 -22.32 12.77 1.53
N LEU A 142 -21.52 12.80 0.45
CA LEU A 142 -20.76 13.98 0.04
C LEU A 142 -21.68 15.20 -0.13
N SER A 143 -22.74 15.07 -0.92
CA SER A 143 -23.66 16.18 -1.18
C SER A 143 -24.36 16.67 0.09
N GLU A 144 -24.81 15.76 0.95
CA GLU A 144 -25.45 16.10 2.22
C GLU A 144 -24.48 16.89 3.11
N THR A 145 -23.24 16.42 3.27
CA THR A 145 -22.23 17.08 4.09
C THR A 145 -21.87 18.49 3.57
N TYR A 146 -21.63 18.61 2.26
CA TYR A 146 -21.16 19.87 1.67
C TYR A 146 -22.27 20.89 1.47
N ASN A 147 -23.54 20.50 1.43
CA ASN A 147 -24.66 21.44 1.41
C ASN A 147 -24.78 22.30 2.68
N ASP A 148 -24.16 21.87 3.77
CA ASP A 148 -24.11 22.62 5.03
C ASP A 148 -22.94 23.61 5.11
N ALA A 149 -22.07 23.66 4.10
CA ALA A 149 -20.98 24.62 4.03
C ALA A 149 -21.51 26.04 3.81
N LYS A 150 -21.02 26.99 4.59
CA LYS A 150 -21.34 28.43 4.44
C LYS A 150 -20.43 29.14 3.43
N PHE A 151 -19.67 28.40 2.68
CA PHE A 151 -18.73 28.84 1.66
C PHE A 151 -18.91 27.94 0.42
N PRO A 152 -18.58 28.45 -0.78
CA PRO A 152 -18.63 27.63 -1.99
C PRO A 152 -17.54 26.56 -2.00
N TYR A 153 -17.85 25.43 -2.64
CA TYR A 153 -16.84 24.44 -3.05
C TYR A 153 -16.85 24.26 -4.57
N VAL A 154 -15.71 23.92 -5.13
CA VAL A 154 -15.46 23.86 -6.57
C VAL A 154 -14.71 22.60 -6.94
N ASN A 155 -15.05 22.01 -8.10
CA ASN A 155 -14.24 20.95 -8.72
C ASN A 155 -14.49 20.91 -10.22
N ALA A 156 -13.41 21.01 -11.01
CA ALA A 156 -13.52 21.25 -12.46
C ALA A 156 -13.30 19.98 -13.29
N ASN A 157 -12.71 18.91 -12.75
CA ASN A 157 -12.37 17.74 -13.55
C ASN A 157 -13.24 16.50 -13.28
N VAL A 158 -14.30 16.63 -12.47
CA VAL A 158 -15.33 15.60 -12.29
C VAL A 158 -16.55 15.96 -13.15
N TYR A 159 -16.93 15.05 -14.05
CA TYR A 159 -17.98 15.21 -15.03
C TYR A 159 -19.07 14.17 -14.83
N ILE A 160 -20.30 14.48 -15.26
CA ILE A 160 -21.39 13.53 -15.28
C ILE A 160 -21.05 12.45 -16.32
N ASP A 161 -21.17 11.17 -15.93
CA ASP A 161 -21.02 10.01 -16.83
C ASP A 161 -22.29 9.91 -17.71
N ASP A 162 -22.27 10.59 -18.84
CA ASP A 162 -23.32 10.57 -19.87
C ASP A 162 -22.70 10.41 -21.26
N GLU A 163 -23.52 10.33 -22.30
CA GLU A 163 -23.04 10.09 -23.69
C GLU A 163 -21.99 11.08 -24.21
N LYS A 164 -21.84 12.25 -23.55
CA LYS A 164 -20.94 13.32 -24.02
C LYS A 164 -19.79 13.60 -23.06
N ASP A 165 -19.94 13.30 -21.76
CA ASP A 165 -19.00 13.64 -20.70
C ASP A 165 -18.55 15.13 -20.74
N ASP A 166 -19.47 16.04 -21.08
CA ASP A 166 -19.14 17.45 -21.29
C ASP A 166 -19.65 18.37 -20.16
N LYS A 167 -20.46 17.85 -19.25
CA LYS A 167 -21.07 18.61 -18.16
C LYS A 167 -20.35 18.30 -16.82
N ASN A 168 -19.81 19.34 -16.21
CA ASN A 168 -19.24 19.24 -14.87
C ASN A 168 -20.29 18.77 -13.85
N TYR A 169 -19.92 17.85 -12.95
CA TYR A 169 -20.79 17.40 -11.86
C TYR A 169 -20.89 18.45 -10.75
N PHE A 170 -19.79 19.14 -10.47
CA PHE A 170 -19.71 20.26 -9.52
C PHE A 170 -19.47 21.59 -10.24
N ASN A 171 -19.59 22.71 -9.50
CA ASN A 171 -19.17 24.00 -10.04
C ASN A 171 -17.66 23.96 -10.32
N PRO A 172 -17.21 24.23 -11.57
CA PRO A 172 -15.80 24.05 -11.90
C PRO A 172 -14.90 25.09 -11.23
N TYR A 173 -15.37 26.32 -11.09
CA TYR A 173 -14.65 27.40 -10.43
C TYR A 173 -15.59 28.45 -9.86
N LYS A 174 -15.06 29.33 -8.99
CA LYS A 174 -15.77 30.49 -8.46
C LYS A 174 -14.88 31.73 -8.51
N ILE A 175 -15.42 32.86 -8.97
CA ILE A 175 -14.76 34.16 -8.85
C ILE A 175 -15.42 34.89 -7.69
N ILE A 176 -14.61 35.32 -6.70
CA ILE A 176 -15.06 36.01 -5.49
C ILE A 176 -14.42 37.40 -5.45
N GLU A 177 -15.25 38.43 -5.25
CA GLU A 177 -14.77 39.77 -5.01
C GLU A 177 -14.39 39.93 -3.53
N LYS A 178 -13.13 40.25 -3.29
CA LYS A 178 -12.58 40.49 -1.93
C LYS A 178 -12.23 41.96 -1.77
N LYS A 179 -12.74 42.62 -0.74
CA LYS A 179 -12.26 43.93 -0.31
C LYS A 179 -10.93 43.77 0.40
N VAL A 180 -9.93 44.48 -0.03
CA VAL A 180 -8.57 44.46 0.51
C VAL A 180 -8.08 45.88 0.76
N THR A 181 -7.24 46.05 1.76
CA THR A 181 -6.60 47.33 2.09
C THR A 181 -5.19 47.39 1.51
N ASP A 182 -4.92 48.37 0.70
CA ASP A 182 -3.58 48.56 0.11
C ASP A 182 -2.56 49.11 1.13
N GLU A 183 -1.31 49.25 0.72
CA GLU A 183 -0.25 49.75 1.59
C GLU A 183 -0.46 51.22 1.99
N ASN A 184 -1.21 51.98 1.22
CA ASN A 184 -1.61 53.37 1.52
C ASN A 184 -2.86 53.48 2.42
N GLY A 185 -3.44 52.36 2.83
CA GLY A 185 -4.64 52.29 3.67
C GLY A 185 -5.94 52.47 2.90
N GLN A 186 -5.92 52.41 1.55
CA GLN A 186 -7.11 52.58 0.73
C GLN A 186 -7.74 51.20 0.42
N GLU A 187 -9.09 51.19 0.39
CA GLU A 187 -9.84 50.01 0.00
C GLU A 187 -9.73 49.77 -1.51
N GLN A 188 -9.33 48.56 -1.87
CA GLN A 188 -9.30 48.07 -3.22
C GLN A 188 -10.25 46.89 -3.36
N THR A 189 -10.67 46.57 -4.59
CA THR A 189 -11.42 45.33 -4.89
C THR A 189 -10.52 44.41 -5.68
N LEU A 190 -10.41 43.16 -5.24
CA LEU A 190 -9.63 42.12 -5.86
C LEU A 190 -10.60 40.97 -6.24
N LYS A 191 -10.60 40.59 -7.52
CA LYS A 191 -11.40 39.45 -8.02
C LYS A 191 -10.52 38.20 -8.06
N ILE A 192 -10.75 37.28 -7.13
CA ILE A 192 -9.97 36.06 -7.02
C ILE A 192 -10.78 34.91 -7.60
N GLY A 193 -10.26 34.27 -8.63
CA GLY A 193 -10.80 33.05 -9.19
C GLY A 193 -10.19 31.82 -8.52
N TYR A 194 -11.03 30.91 -8.08
CA TYR A 194 -10.65 29.65 -7.44
C TYR A 194 -11.07 28.50 -8.33
N LEU A 195 -10.11 27.68 -8.75
CA LEU A 195 -10.28 26.47 -9.57
C LEU A 195 -10.03 25.24 -8.71
N GLY A 196 -10.98 24.34 -8.60
CA GLY A 196 -10.82 23.09 -7.86
C GLY A 196 -10.46 21.92 -8.77
N LEU A 197 -9.53 21.06 -8.36
CA LEU A 197 -9.10 19.88 -9.09
C LEU A 197 -8.86 18.72 -8.12
N VAL A 198 -9.16 17.49 -8.55
CA VAL A 198 -8.92 16.26 -7.79
C VAL A 198 -8.19 15.24 -8.66
N THR A 199 -7.43 14.33 -8.03
CA THR A 199 -6.77 13.24 -8.75
C THR A 199 -7.76 12.39 -9.54
N PRO A 200 -7.49 12.09 -10.84
CA PRO A 200 -8.40 11.32 -11.68
C PRO A 200 -8.69 9.90 -11.21
N GLN A 201 -7.82 9.34 -10.35
CA GLN A 201 -7.87 7.96 -9.86
C GLN A 201 -9.09 7.67 -8.98
N ILE A 202 -9.86 8.66 -8.53
CA ILE A 202 -11.09 8.45 -7.76
C ILE A 202 -12.06 7.46 -8.43
N THR A 203 -12.16 7.47 -9.75
CA THR A 203 -13.04 6.56 -10.51
C THR A 203 -12.54 5.10 -10.51
N ILE A 204 -11.27 4.89 -10.16
CA ILE A 204 -10.68 3.56 -9.97
C ILE A 204 -10.86 3.13 -8.50
N TRP A 205 -10.48 4.00 -7.57
CA TRP A 205 -10.49 3.68 -6.13
C TRP A 205 -11.91 3.53 -5.57
N ASP A 206 -12.83 4.41 -6.01
CA ASP A 206 -14.23 4.42 -5.58
C ASP A 206 -15.19 3.93 -6.68
N LYS A 207 -14.74 3.01 -7.52
CA LYS A 207 -15.53 2.45 -8.62
C LYS A 207 -16.94 2.05 -8.20
N ASN A 208 -17.10 1.42 -7.04
CA ASN A 208 -18.39 0.96 -6.53
C ASN A 208 -19.37 2.11 -6.28
N ASN A 209 -18.86 3.28 -5.91
CA ASN A 209 -19.63 4.48 -5.62
C ASN A 209 -19.88 5.34 -6.87
N LEU A 210 -18.96 5.33 -7.84
CA LEU A 210 -18.87 6.32 -8.90
C LEU A 210 -19.21 5.81 -10.30
N GLN A 211 -19.07 4.51 -10.58
CA GLN A 211 -19.32 3.95 -11.91
C GLN A 211 -20.73 4.24 -12.40
N GLY A 212 -20.86 4.75 -13.62
CA GLY A 212 -22.14 5.12 -14.24
C GLY A 212 -22.75 6.40 -13.68
N LYS A 213 -22.03 7.18 -12.87
CA LYS A 213 -22.48 8.47 -12.33
C LYS A 213 -21.54 9.61 -12.71
N VAL A 214 -20.24 9.39 -12.58
CA VAL A 214 -19.22 10.40 -12.89
C VAL A 214 -18.00 9.78 -13.56
N VAL A 215 -17.34 10.61 -14.38
CA VAL A 215 -16.02 10.36 -14.97
C VAL A 215 -15.07 11.49 -14.61
N THR A 216 -13.78 11.24 -14.65
CA THR A 216 -12.75 12.24 -14.39
C THR A 216 -11.97 12.59 -15.63
N LYS A 217 -11.52 13.83 -15.73
CA LYS A 217 -10.63 14.31 -16.79
C LYS A 217 -9.27 14.67 -16.22
N ASP A 218 -8.29 14.74 -17.12
CA ASP A 218 -6.93 15.13 -16.78
C ASP A 218 -6.88 16.51 -16.11
N ILE A 219 -6.08 16.61 -15.07
CA ILE A 219 -5.93 17.82 -14.25
C ILE A 219 -5.37 19.00 -15.05
N VAL A 220 -4.30 18.76 -15.81
CA VAL A 220 -3.58 19.81 -16.54
C VAL A 220 -4.43 20.33 -17.70
N GLN A 221 -5.04 19.42 -18.48
CA GLN A 221 -5.92 19.81 -19.58
C GLN A 221 -7.17 20.57 -19.10
N THR A 222 -7.71 20.16 -17.94
CA THR A 222 -8.82 20.87 -17.31
C THR A 222 -8.42 22.29 -16.90
N ALA A 223 -7.25 22.44 -16.25
CA ALA A 223 -6.76 23.76 -15.88
C ALA A 223 -6.47 24.64 -17.13
N GLN A 224 -5.89 24.08 -18.19
CA GLN A 224 -5.68 24.75 -19.47
C GLN A 224 -6.97 25.28 -20.11
N LYS A 225 -8.10 24.60 -19.89
CA LYS A 225 -9.43 25.07 -20.33
C LYS A 225 -9.94 26.22 -19.45
N PHE A 226 -9.96 26.05 -18.13
CA PHE A 226 -10.68 26.95 -17.23
C PHE A 226 -9.87 28.18 -16.79
N VAL A 227 -8.53 28.13 -16.70
CA VAL A 227 -7.72 29.29 -16.29
C VAL A 227 -7.89 30.48 -17.25
N PRO A 228 -7.78 30.31 -18.58
CA PRO A 228 -8.06 31.40 -19.52
C PRO A 228 -9.51 31.89 -19.46
N GLU A 229 -10.49 31.01 -19.24
CA GLU A 229 -11.90 31.35 -19.10
C GLU A 229 -12.10 32.26 -17.88
N MET A 230 -11.52 31.92 -16.73
CA MET A 230 -11.59 32.72 -15.50
C MET A 230 -10.95 34.11 -15.67
N LYS A 231 -9.78 34.17 -16.34
CA LYS A 231 -9.12 35.46 -16.67
C LYS A 231 -9.99 36.31 -17.61
N ALA A 232 -10.63 35.69 -18.62
CA ALA A 232 -11.57 36.37 -19.51
C ALA A 232 -12.83 36.83 -18.77
N ALA A 233 -13.30 36.09 -17.79
CA ALA A 233 -14.41 36.46 -16.90
C ALA A 233 -14.04 37.55 -15.88
N GLY A 234 -12.79 38.05 -15.89
CA GLY A 234 -12.34 39.18 -15.11
C GLY A 234 -11.69 38.83 -13.76
N ALA A 235 -11.19 37.59 -13.59
CA ALA A 235 -10.39 37.26 -12.42
C ALA A 235 -9.02 37.99 -12.47
N ASP A 236 -8.73 38.76 -11.45
CA ASP A 236 -7.42 39.39 -11.26
C ASP A 236 -6.36 38.36 -10.93
N LEU A 237 -6.65 37.48 -9.97
CA LEU A 237 -5.81 36.36 -9.58
C LEU A 237 -6.53 35.02 -9.83
N VAL A 238 -5.78 33.99 -10.15
CA VAL A 238 -6.24 32.60 -10.21
C VAL A 238 -5.46 31.76 -9.20
N VAL A 239 -6.19 31.25 -8.22
CA VAL A 239 -5.71 30.30 -7.21
C VAL A 239 -6.26 28.92 -7.57
N VAL A 240 -5.36 27.96 -7.75
CA VAL A 240 -5.74 26.56 -8.02
C VAL A 240 -5.69 25.77 -6.71
N LEU A 241 -6.87 25.23 -6.33
CA LEU A 241 -7.00 24.28 -5.23
C LEU A 241 -6.83 22.89 -5.84
N ALA A 242 -5.62 22.38 -5.78
CA ALA A 242 -5.23 21.16 -6.48
C ALA A 242 -5.08 20.01 -5.47
N HIS A 243 -6.16 19.24 -5.26
CA HIS A 243 -6.05 18.03 -4.46
C HIS A 243 -5.35 16.92 -5.28
N THR A 244 -4.05 17.10 -5.42
CA THR A 244 -3.08 16.25 -6.13
C THR A 244 -1.69 16.55 -5.59
N GLY A 245 -0.78 15.58 -5.66
CA GLY A 245 0.55 15.73 -5.08
C GLY A 245 1.56 16.47 -5.96
N ILE A 246 2.72 16.72 -5.36
CA ILE A 246 3.89 17.29 -6.03
C ILE A 246 4.82 16.15 -6.42
N ASP A 247 4.94 15.86 -7.71
CA ASP A 247 5.99 15.01 -8.24
C ASP A 247 7.18 15.86 -8.72
N THR A 248 8.31 15.21 -8.99
CA THR A 248 9.55 15.90 -9.36
C THR A 248 9.89 15.82 -10.84
N VAL A 249 9.01 15.20 -11.61
CA VAL A 249 9.13 15.01 -13.07
C VAL A 249 7.81 15.32 -13.75
N GLU A 250 7.88 15.59 -15.05
CA GLU A 250 6.68 15.73 -15.87
C GLU A 250 6.08 14.36 -16.21
N HIS A 251 4.75 14.32 -16.31
CA HIS A 251 3.99 13.10 -16.58
C HIS A 251 3.11 13.23 -17.83
N ASP A 252 2.68 12.08 -18.31
CA ASP A 252 1.63 11.95 -19.30
C ASP A 252 0.25 12.31 -18.73
N PRO A 253 -0.75 12.65 -19.56
CA PRO A 253 -2.10 12.94 -19.11
C PRO A 253 -2.71 11.80 -18.25
N GLY A 254 -3.46 12.20 -17.21
CA GLY A 254 -4.07 11.28 -16.26
C GLY A 254 -3.20 10.95 -15.04
N ALA A 255 -2.11 11.66 -14.86
CA ALA A 255 -1.26 11.50 -13.67
C ALA A 255 -2.00 11.80 -12.37
N GLU A 256 -1.69 11.03 -11.33
CA GLU A 256 -2.21 11.23 -9.97
C GLU A 256 -1.65 12.49 -9.32
N ASN A 257 -0.33 12.75 -9.49
CA ASN A 257 0.39 13.85 -8.87
C ASN A 257 0.83 14.84 -9.95
N ALA A 258 0.09 15.94 -10.12
CA ALA A 258 0.20 16.80 -11.27
C ALA A 258 0.57 18.28 -10.97
N VAL A 259 0.92 18.63 -9.72
CA VAL A 259 1.22 20.03 -9.35
C VAL A 259 2.43 20.58 -10.09
N TYR A 260 3.47 19.76 -10.30
CA TYR A 260 4.64 20.16 -11.08
C TYR A 260 4.25 20.50 -12.53
N ASP A 261 3.40 19.67 -13.14
CA ASP A 261 2.88 19.86 -14.49
C ASP A 261 1.95 21.07 -14.61
N LEU A 262 1.08 21.31 -13.61
CA LEU A 262 0.25 22.50 -13.54
C LEU A 262 1.11 23.76 -13.58
N ALA A 263 2.14 23.83 -12.73
CA ALA A 263 3.04 24.98 -12.66
C ALA A 263 3.90 25.14 -13.92
N ALA A 264 4.19 24.07 -14.64
CA ALA A 264 5.01 24.09 -15.86
C ALA A 264 4.19 24.38 -17.14
N LYS A 265 2.93 23.89 -17.22
CA LYS A 265 2.18 23.79 -18.48
C LYS A 265 0.93 24.69 -18.56
N VAL A 266 0.54 25.33 -17.44
CA VAL A 266 -0.68 26.15 -17.39
C VAL A 266 -0.35 27.61 -17.10
N PRO A 267 -0.24 28.48 -18.11
CA PRO A 267 0.01 29.89 -17.90
C PRO A 267 -1.20 30.59 -17.27
N GLY A 268 -0.95 31.57 -16.41
CA GLY A 268 -1.99 32.40 -15.81
C GLY A 268 -2.44 31.96 -14.41
N ILE A 269 -1.86 30.90 -13.85
CA ILE A 269 -1.99 30.54 -12.44
C ILE A 269 -1.13 31.48 -11.60
N ASP A 270 -1.68 32.04 -10.53
CA ASP A 270 -1.00 32.97 -9.63
C ASP A 270 -0.59 32.32 -8.29
N ALA A 271 -1.26 31.25 -7.86
CA ALA A 271 -0.89 30.41 -6.72
C ALA A 271 -1.50 29.01 -6.82
N ILE A 272 -0.86 28.01 -6.22
CA ILE A 272 -1.37 26.64 -6.09
C ILE A 272 -1.32 26.22 -4.63
N VAL A 273 -2.44 25.72 -4.11
CA VAL A 273 -2.50 24.97 -2.87
C VAL A 273 -2.63 23.47 -3.21
N SER A 274 -1.93 22.61 -2.46
CA SER A 274 -1.73 21.19 -2.81
C SER A 274 -1.93 20.28 -1.60
N GLY A 275 -2.28 19.02 -1.84
CA GLY A 275 -2.53 18.01 -0.80
C GLY A 275 -2.28 16.60 -1.28
N HIS A 276 -3.14 15.66 -0.84
CA HIS A 276 -3.18 14.26 -1.27
C HIS A 276 -2.00 13.39 -0.79
N GLN A 277 -0.77 13.84 -0.97
CA GLN A 277 0.42 13.06 -0.61
C GLN A 277 0.82 13.16 0.87
N HIS A 278 0.17 13.99 1.67
CA HIS A 278 0.50 14.27 3.08
C HIS A 278 1.95 14.73 3.30
N ASN A 279 2.61 15.24 2.27
CA ASN A 279 3.98 15.74 2.33
C ASN A 279 4.06 17.19 2.80
N LEU A 280 5.26 17.65 3.10
CA LEU A 280 5.52 19.05 3.46
C LEU A 280 6.16 19.78 2.28
N PHE A 281 5.50 20.84 1.80
CA PHE A 281 6.14 21.77 0.86
C PHE A 281 5.76 23.22 1.19
N PRO A 282 6.74 24.15 1.25
CA PRO A 282 8.19 23.92 1.21
C PRO A 282 8.74 23.32 2.52
N GLY A 283 9.93 22.77 2.47
CA GLY A 283 10.71 22.35 3.64
C GLY A 283 11.14 20.88 3.65
N ASP A 284 10.49 19.98 2.91
CA ASP A 284 10.94 18.59 2.78
C ASP A 284 12.20 18.53 1.88
N ALA A 285 13.23 17.86 2.38
CA ALA A 285 14.54 17.79 1.71
C ALA A 285 14.49 17.09 0.32
N ARG A 286 13.46 16.27 0.04
CA ARG A 286 13.27 15.61 -1.26
C ARG A 286 13.19 16.60 -2.43
N PHE A 287 12.74 17.82 -2.16
CA PHE A 287 12.58 18.86 -3.18
C PHE A 287 13.83 19.70 -3.40
N ASN A 288 14.90 19.47 -2.64
CA ASN A 288 16.15 20.23 -2.79
C ASN A 288 16.86 19.89 -4.09
N GLY A 289 17.22 20.92 -4.86
CA GLY A 289 17.96 20.77 -6.11
C GLY A 289 17.14 20.23 -7.30
N VAL A 290 15.85 20.06 -7.14
CA VAL A 290 14.95 19.67 -8.25
C VAL A 290 14.78 20.87 -9.18
N LYS A 291 14.90 20.61 -10.48
CA LYS A 291 14.77 21.66 -11.51
C LYS A 291 13.41 22.34 -11.43
N GLY A 292 13.40 23.67 -11.43
CA GLY A 292 12.16 24.46 -11.39
C GLY A 292 11.56 24.59 -9.99
N ILE A 293 12.10 23.95 -8.96
CA ILE A 293 11.62 24.03 -7.57
C ILE A 293 12.58 24.88 -6.73
N ASP A 294 12.06 25.93 -6.11
CA ASP A 294 12.71 26.66 -5.03
C ASP A 294 12.09 26.25 -3.69
N ASN A 295 12.71 25.28 -3.01
CA ASN A 295 12.22 24.74 -1.75
C ASN A 295 12.38 25.70 -0.55
N VAL A 296 13.10 26.83 -0.71
CA VAL A 296 13.27 27.87 0.33
C VAL A 296 12.20 28.94 0.18
N LYS A 297 11.97 29.38 -1.05
CA LYS A 297 10.91 30.35 -1.38
C LYS A 297 9.53 29.70 -1.41
N GLY A 298 9.45 28.39 -1.68
CA GLY A 298 8.22 27.64 -1.83
C GLY A 298 7.55 27.92 -3.18
N THR A 299 8.31 27.85 -4.26
CA THR A 299 7.78 28.04 -5.62
C THR A 299 8.15 26.87 -6.52
N ILE A 300 7.27 26.58 -7.48
CA ILE A 300 7.49 25.66 -8.59
C ILE A 300 7.31 26.46 -9.89
N ASN A 301 8.33 26.50 -10.74
CA ASN A 301 8.39 27.34 -11.94
C ASN A 301 7.96 28.80 -11.69
N ASN A 302 8.39 29.36 -10.56
CA ASN A 302 8.08 30.70 -10.04
C ASN A 302 6.63 30.91 -9.58
N ILE A 303 5.78 29.91 -9.61
CA ILE A 303 4.44 29.96 -9.03
C ILE A 303 4.55 29.56 -7.54
N PRO A 304 4.01 30.35 -6.60
CA PRO A 304 3.96 29.97 -5.19
C PRO A 304 3.07 28.74 -4.99
N VAL A 305 3.60 27.75 -4.27
CA VAL A 305 2.93 26.48 -3.95
C VAL A 305 3.08 26.20 -2.47
N VAL A 306 2.07 25.60 -1.85
CA VAL A 306 2.17 25.07 -0.49
C VAL A 306 1.46 23.72 -0.38
N MET A 307 1.98 22.82 0.47
CA MET A 307 1.36 21.55 0.89
C MET A 307 1.61 21.37 2.39
N PRO A 308 0.57 21.42 3.24
CA PRO A 308 0.73 21.54 4.70
C PRO A 308 0.73 20.21 5.45
N LYS A 309 1.07 19.09 4.84
CA LYS A 309 0.85 17.73 5.39
C LYS A 309 -0.64 17.42 5.55
N SER A 310 -0.98 16.72 6.65
CA SER A 310 -2.31 16.22 6.92
C SER A 310 -2.74 16.49 8.36
N TRP A 311 -4.04 16.26 8.66
CA TRP A 311 -4.66 16.20 9.99
C TRP A 311 -4.58 17.51 10.77
N GLY A 312 -4.35 18.63 10.07
CA GLY A 312 -4.14 19.90 10.71
C GLY A 312 -2.84 19.99 11.51
N SER A 313 -1.83 19.19 11.21
CA SER A 313 -0.50 19.27 11.85
C SER A 313 0.29 20.52 11.46
N ASN A 314 -0.03 21.08 10.31
CA ASN A 314 0.56 22.29 9.75
C ASN A 314 -0.53 23.15 9.11
N LEU A 315 -0.25 24.43 8.93
CA LEU A 315 -1.06 25.37 8.16
C LEU A 315 -0.29 25.82 6.93
N GLY A 316 -0.86 25.66 5.73
CA GLY A 316 -0.28 26.23 4.52
C GLY A 316 -0.43 27.76 4.53
N VAL A 317 0.62 28.47 4.16
CA VAL A 317 0.64 29.95 4.09
C VAL A 317 1.39 30.37 2.83
N ILE A 318 0.76 31.19 2.00
CA ILE A 318 1.40 31.89 0.89
C ILE A 318 1.21 33.40 1.10
N ASP A 319 2.28 34.10 1.38
CA ASP A 319 2.29 35.58 1.37
C ASP A 319 2.60 36.07 -0.04
N MET A 320 1.74 36.93 -0.59
CA MET A 320 1.86 37.48 -1.93
C MET A 320 1.89 39.01 -1.86
N ASP A 321 2.89 39.61 -2.49
CA ASP A 321 2.94 41.04 -2.77
C ASP A 321 2.30 41.32 -4.14
N LEU A 322 1.21 42.07 -4.16
CA LEU A 322 0.45 42.38 -5.36
C LEU A 322 0.67 43.82 -5.76
N VAL A 323 0.87 44.07 -7.03
CA VAL A 323 0.99 45.43 -7.60
C VAL A 323 -0.02 45.59 -8.74
N LYS A 324 -0.63 46.78 -8.83
CA LYS A 324 -1.56 47.12 -9.91
C LYS A 324 -0.83 47.83 -11.02
N THR A 325 -0.64 47.18 -12.17
CA THR A 325 0.02 47.74 -13.37
C THR A 325 -0.96 47.72 -14.53
N ASP A 326 -1.17 48.86 -15.18
CA ASP A 326 -2.12 49.02 -16.28
C ASP A 326 -3.56 48.57 -15.93
N GLY A 327 -3.98 48.88 -14.69
CA GLY A 327 -5.28 48.50 -14.17
C GLY A 327 -5.44 47.03 -13.81
N LYS A 328 -4.42 46.18 -13.92
CA LYS A 328 -4.43 44.74 -13.60
C LYS A 328 -3.54 44.42 -12.43
N TRP A 329 -4.03 43.58 -11.55
CA TRP A 329 -3.26 43.04 -10.43
C TRP A 329 -2.30 41.93 -10.92
N LYS A 330 -1.08 41.93 -10.36
CA LYS A 330 -0.06 40.89 -10.60
C LYS A 330 0.67 40.57 -9.32
N VAL A 331 1.05 39.34 -9.13
CA VAL A 331 1.97 38.90 -8.07
C VAL A 331 3.37 39.39 -8.46
N SER A 332 3.92 40.30 -7.67
CA SER A 332 5.28 40.83 -7.87
C SER A 332 6.33 40.04 -7.08
N ASP A 333 5.96 39.54 -5.91
CA ASP A 333 6.76 38.64 -5.10
C ASP A 333 5.85 37.72 -4.28
N SER A 334 6.42 36.59 -3.81
CA SER A 334 5.68 35.63 -2.99
C SER A 334 6.62 34.80 -2.14
N LYS A 335 6.11 34.28 -1.03
CA LYS A 335 6.79 33.31 -0.18
C LYS A 335 5.79 32.32 0.40
N SER A 336 6.07 31.03 0.25
CA SER A 336 5.29 29.98 0.88
C SER A 336 5.97 29.47 2.15
N ALA A 337 5.16 29.01 3.10
CA ALA A 337 5.59 28.36 4.33
C ALA A 337 4.49 27.40 4.83
N ALA A 338 4.86 26.43 5.63
CA ALA A 338 3.89 25.52 6.26
C ALA A 338 4.20 25.36 7.77
N PRO A 339 3.95 26.41 8.59
CA PRO A 339 4.23 26.37 10.02
C PRO A 339 3.43 25.25 10.71
N SER A 340 4.13 24.55 11.64
CA SER A 340 3.57 23.45 12.43
C SER A 340 2.89 23.97 13.69
N ILE A 341 1.91 23.20 14.18
CA ILE A 341 1.28 23.39 15.50
C ILE A 341 2.07 22.73 16.64
N TYR A 342 3.10 21.97 16.34
CA TYR A 342 3.88 21.18 17.30
C TYR A 342 5.37 21.28 17.02
N ASP A 343 6.15 21.53 18.09
CA ASP A 343 7.62 21.46 18.04
C ASP A 343 8.09 20.04 18.37
N ALA A 344 8.49 19.29 17.34
CA ALA A 344 8.92 17.90 17.51
C ALA A 344 10.24 17.77 18.29
N ALA A 345 11.13 18.79 18.24
CA ALA A 345 12.40 18.77 18.95
C ALA A 345 12.21 19.05 20.44
N ALA A 346 11.41 20.08 20.75
CA ALA A 346 11.08 20.42 22.15
C ALA A 346 9.94 19.56 22.72
N LYS A 347 9.28 18.73 21.90
CA LYS A 347 8.11 17.91 22.25
C LYS A 347 7.00 18.69 22.96
N LYS A 348 6.60 19.82 22.37
CA LYS A 348 5.57 20.70 22.94
C LYS A 348 4.67 21.30 21.87
N PRO A 349 3.40 21.62 22.20
CA PRO A 349 2.52 22.33 21.30
C PRO A 349 2.99 23.77 21.07
N LEU A 350 2.79 24.28 19.86
CA LEU A 350 3.00 25.68 19.45
C LEU A 350 1.68 26.44 19.28
N ALA A 351 0.56 25.73 19.33
CA ALA A 351 -0.79 26.30 19.27
C ALA A 351 -1.67 25.68 20.34
N ASP A 352 -2.42 26.55 21.02
CA ASP A 352 -3.44 26.11 21.99
C ASP A 352 -4.70 25.58 21.28
N ARG A 353 -5.60 24.97 22.04
CA ARG A 353 -6.88 24.47 21.57
C ARG A 353 -7.84 25.66 21.34
N TYR A 354 -8.49 25.68 20.19
CA TYR A 354 -9.55 26.68 19.91
C TYR A 354 -10.89 26.17 20.43
N GLN A 355 -11.29 26.66 21.59
CA GLN A 355 -12.45 26.20 22.34
C GLN A 355 -13.77 26.20 21.55
N PRO A 356 -14.08 27.18 20.67
CA PRO A 356 -15.33 27.17 19.92
C PRO A 356 -15.51 25.94 19.01
N ILE A 357 -14.43 25.38 18.43
CA ILE A 357 -14.49 24.12 17.65
C ILE A 357 -14.78 22.96 18.59
N ILE A 358 -14.06 22.86 19.72
CA ILE A 358 -14.25 21.80 20.70
C ILE A 358 -15.68 21.70 21.16
N ASP A 359 -16.28 22.87 21.51
CA ASP A 359 -17.66 22.94 21.98
C ASP A 359 -18.66 22.55 20.87
N ALA A 360 -18.40 22.94 19.61
CA ALA A 360 -19.28 22.69 18.48
C ALA A 360 -19.35 21.19 18.06
N VAL A 361 -18.26 20.42 18.29
CA VAL A 361 -18.19 19.02 17.88
C VAL A 361 -18.16 18.05 19.07
N LYS A 362 -18.44 18.56 20.28
CA LYS A 362 -18.35 17.79 21.52
C LYS A 362 -19.18 16.49 21.48
N SER A 363 -20.42 16.58 20.99
CA SER A 363 -21.33 15.43 20.96
C SER A 363 -20.86 14.35 19.98
N GLU A 364 -20.27 14.72 18.85
CA GLU A 364 -19.73 13.80 17.87
C GLU A 364 -18.42 13.17 18.37
N HIS A 365 -17.60 13.95 19.07
CA HIS A 365 -16.40 13.43 19.73
C HIS A 365 -16.77 12.39 20.80
N GLU A 366 -17.72 12.70 21.70
CA GLU A 366 -18.16 11.77 22.73
C GLU A 366 -18.77 10.50 22.12
N GLY A 367 -19.61 10.62 21.09
CA GLY A 367 -20.16 9.48 20.36
C GLY A 367 -19.10 8.66 19.64
N THR A 368 -18.06 9.30 19.09
CA THR A 368 -16.92 8.58 18.50
C THR A 368 -16.13 7.82 19.55
N LEU A 369 -15.94 8.38 20.75
CA LEU A 369 -15.29 7.68 21.86
C LEU A 369 -16.07 6.43 22.30
N GLU A 370 -17.40 6.49 22.32
CA GLU A 370 -18.24 5.32 22.55
C GLU A 370 -18.02 4.28 21.44
N TYR A 371 -18.12 4.70 20.18
CA TYR A 371 -17.94 3.83 19.01
C TYR A 371 -16.59 3.12 18.99
N ILE A 372 -15.47 3.81 19.22
CA ILE A 372 -14.15 3.17 19.18
C ILE A 372 -13.92 2.17 20.32
N ARG A 373 -14.74 2.22 21.36
CA ARG A 373 -14.70 1.33 22.51
C ARG A 373 -15.72 0.20 22.40
N GLU A 374 -16.68 0.29 21.45
CA GLU A 374 -17.61 -0.79 21.15
C GLU A 374 -16.93 -1.94 20.40
N GLU A 375 -17.60 -3.09 20.46
CA GLU A 375 -17.14 -4.30 19.78
C GLU A 375 -17.33 -4.20 18.27
N VAL A 376 -16.23 -4.21 17.49
CA VAL A 376 -16.24 -4.28 16.02
C VAL A 376 -16.13 -5.71 15.51
N GLY A 377 -15.67 -6.63 16.36
CA GLY A 377 -15.54 -8.05 16.10
C GLY A 377 -14.92 -8.79 17.27
N GLN A 378 -14.51 -10.01 17.05
CA GLN A 378 -13.92 -10.86 18.09
C GLN A 378 -12.66 -11.56 17.58
N THR A 379 -11.75 -11.88 18.50
CA THR A 379 -10.64 -12.80 18.22
C THR A 379 -10.82 -14.13 18.96
N SER A 380 -10.61 -15.23 18.25
CA SER A 380 -10.73 -16.59 18.80
C SER A 380 -9.54 -17.02 19.65
N ALA A 381 -8.42 -16.25 19.62
CA ALA A 381 -7.21 -16.48 20.37
C ALA A 381 -6.56 -15.15 20.81
N PRO A 382 -5.67 -15.12 21.81
CA PRO A 382 -4.93 -13.90 22.16
C PRO A 382 -4.09 -13.42 20.99
N ILE A 383 -3.97 -12.08 20.86
CA ILE A 383 -3.07 -11.47 19.89
C ILE A 383 -2.00 -10.71 20.66
N ASN A 384 -0.75 -11.18 20.59
CA ASN A 384 0.37 -10.52 21.25
C ASN A 384 1.61 -10.52 20.36
N SER A 385 2.51 -9.56 20.58
CA SER A 385 3.75 -9.39 19.82
C SER A 385 5.00 -9.75 20.64
N PHE A 386 4.84 -10.45 21.74
CA PHE A 386 5.95 -10.73 22.67
C PHE A 386 7.13 -11.44 22.02
N PHE A 387 6.88 -12.29 21.07
CA PHE A 387 7.90 -13.10 20.38
C PHE A 387 7.98 -12.83 18.87
N ALA A 388 7.34 -11.78 18.40
CA ALA A 388 7.24 -11.45 16.97
C ALA A 388 8.60 -11.26 16.27
N LEU A 389 9.67 -10.98 17.04
CA LEU A 389 11.04 -10.88 16.49
C LEU A 389 11.79 -12.22 16.45
N VAL A 390 11.25 -13.31 17.02
CA VAL A 390 11.98 -14.58 17.15
C VAL A 390 11.21 -15.81 16.68
N GLN A 391 9.92 -15.68 16.48
CA GLN A 391 9.05 -16.72 15.92
C GLN A 391 7.87 -16.09 15.19
N ASP A 392 7.19 -16.86 14.36
CA ASP A 392 5.95 -16.44 13.74
C ASP A 392 4.88 -16.11 14.79
N ASP A 393 4.11 -15.06 14.55
CA ASP A 393 3.41 -14.34 15.62
C ASP A 393 2.01 -13.88 15.19
N PRO A 394 1.00 -14.02 16.06
CA PRO A 394 -0.38 -13.67 15.73
C PRO A 394 -0.59 -12.18 15.40
N SER A 395 0.23 -11.27 15.96
CA SER A 395 0.06 -9.83 15.70
C SER A 395 0.50 -9.43 14.29
N VAL A 396 1.48 -10.12 13.71
CA VAL A 396 1.94 -9.92 12.32
C VAL A 396 1.07 -10.70 11.36
N GLN A 397 0.67 -11.93 11.72
CA GLN A 397 -0.21 -12.76 10.90
C GLN A 397 -1.51 -12.04 10.54
N ILE A 398 -2.22 -11.49 11.53
CA ILE A 398 -3.51 -10.86 11.28
C ILE A 398 -3.40 -9.61 10.39
N VAL A 399 -2.29 -8.88 10.46
CA VAL A 399 -2.03 -7.76 9.56
C VAL A 399 -1.82 -8.26 8.13
N ASN A 400 -1.03 -9.32 7.95
CA ASN A 400 -0.79 -9.92 6.63
C ASN A 400 -2.06 -10.49 6.01
N ASP A 401 -2.91 -11.15 6.81
CA ASP A 401 -4.21 -11.66 6.36
C ASP A 401 -5.11 -10.53 5.88
N ALA A 402 -5.23 -9.46 6.66
CA ALA A 402 -6.05 -8.30 6.33
C ALA A 402 -5.56 -7.57 5.08
N GLN A 403 -4.25 -7.33 4.97
CA GLN A 403 -3.63 -6.72 3.80
C GLN A 403 -3.90 -7.55 2.53
N SER A 404 -3.68 -8.87 2.61
CA SER A 404 -3.91 -9.79 1.49
C SER A 404 -5.38 -9.82 1.07
N TRP A 405 -6.30 -9.86 2.03
CA TRP A 405 -7.73 -9.84 1.77
C TRP A 405 -8.13 -8.54 1.07
N PHE A 406 -7.73 -7.40 1.63
CA PHE A 406 -8.07 -6.07 1.10
C PHE A 406 -7.52 -5.85 -0.31
N ALA A 407 -6.24 -6.16 -0.53
CA ALA A 407 -5.62 -6.03 -1.84
C ALA A 407 -6.26 -6.94 -2.90
N LYS A 408 -6.68 -8.16 -2.55
CA LYS A 408 -7.41 -9.06 -3.45
C LYS A 408 -8.72 -8.43 -3.91
N GLU A 409 -9.46 -7.78 -3.00
CA GLU A 409 -10.70 -7.08 -3.37
C GLU A 409 -10.44 -5.89 -4.32
N LYS A 410 -9.42 -5.09 -4.04
CA LYS A 410 -9.06 -3.93 -4.86
C LYS A 410 -8.49 -4.28 -6.24
N LEU A 411 -7.85 -5.44 -6.38
CA LEU A 411 -7.25 -5.87 -7.65
C LEU A 411 -8.19 -6.74 -8.52
N LYS A 412 -9.41 -7.00 -8.08
CA LYS A 412 -10.41 -7.70 -8.90
C LYS A 412 -10.65 -6.99 -10.24
N GLY A 413 -10.64 -7.75 -11.33
CA GLY A 413 -10.86 -7.24 -12.68
C GLY A 413 -9.67 -6.48 -13.28
N THR A 414 -8.53 -6.39 -12.60
CA THR A 414 -7.30 -5.84 -13.13
C THR A 414 -6.43 -6.93 -13.78
N GLU A 415 -5.42 -6.54 -14.54
CA GLU A 415 -4.41 -7.47 -15.09
C GLU A 415 -3.63 -8.23 -14.01
N PHE A 416 -3.59 -7.71 -12.79
CA PHE A 416 -2.85 -8.27 -11.65
C PHE A 416 -3.62 -9.34 -10.88
N GLU A 417 -4.94 -9.45 -11.05
CA GLU A 417 -5.82 -10.37 -10.29
C GLU A 417 -5.31 -11.82 -10.20
N LYS A 418 -4.64 -12.29 -11.26
CA LYS A 418 -4.20 -13.68 -11.39
C LYS A 418 -2.79 -13.96 -10.92
N LEU A 419 -2.02 -12.93 -10.58
CA LEU A 419 -0.67 -13.09 -10.07
C LEU A 419 -0.70 -13.63 -8.62
N PRO A 420 0.30 -14.47 -8.25
CA PRO A 420 0.42 -14.91 -6.87
C PRO A 420 0.66 -13.73 -5.94
N MET A 421 -0.11 -13.68 -4.86
CA MET A 421 -0.09 -12.59 -3.89
C MET A 421 0.56 -13.06 -2.59
N LEU A 422 1.50 -12.28 -2.12
CA LEU A 422 2.18 -12.36 -0.84
C LEU A 422 1.87 -11.09 -0.03
N SER A 423 2.12 -11.10 1.27
CA SER A 423 1.98 -9.91 2.11
C SER A 423 3.19 -9.73 3.00
N ALA A 424 3.63 -8.50 3.19
CA ALA A 424 4.76 -8.14 4.04
C ALA A 424 4.33 -7.18 5.15
N ALA A 425 4.57 -7.55 6.40
CA ALA A 425 4.31 -6.73 7.57
C ALA A 425 5.42 -6.90 8.62
N ALA A 426 5.62 -5.87 9.45
CA ALA A 426 6.60 -5.87 10.52
C ALA A 426 5.91 -5.74 11.89
N PRO A 427 6.50 -6.25 12.98
CA PRO A 427 6.03 -6.05 14.34
C PRO A 427 6.40 -4.64 14.81
N PHE A 428 5.43 -3.73 14.89
CA PHE A 428 5.68 -2.33 15.26
C PHE A 428 5.83 -2.14 16.76
N LYS A 429 5.16 -2.94 17.59
CA LYS A 429 5.26 -2.92 19.06
C LYS A 429 5.92 -4.19 19.55
N SER A 430 7.22 -4.17 19.66
CA SER A 430 8.04 -5.35 19.98
C SER A 430 9.16 -5.06 21.00
N GLY A 431 8.93 -4.11 21.92
CA GLY A 431 9.85 -3.78 23.00
C GLY A 431 11.07 -2.97 22.56
N GLY A 432 12.26 -3.50 22.74
CA GLY A 432 13.51 -2.84 22.38
C GLY A 432 13.71 -1.51 23.11
N ARG A 433 14.12 -0.47 22.40
CA ARG A 433 14.37 0.89 22.97
C ARG A 433 13.12 1.55 23.55
N MET A 434 11.92 1.05 23.22
CA MET A 434 10.65 1.59 23.73
C MET A 434 10.25 1.00 25.10
N GLY A 435 10.96 -0.01 25.59
CA GLY A 435 10.78 -0.59 26.92
C GLY A 435 10.01 -1.90 26.97
N ALA A 436 10.05 -2.54 28.13
CA ALA A 436 9.52 -3.89 28.38
C ALA A 436 7.98 -4.00 28.33
N ASP A 437 7.27 -2.87 28.41
CA ASP A 437 5.81 -2.80 28.28
C ASP A 437 5.35 -2.46 26.86
N TYR A 438 6.24 -2.16 25.92
CA TYR A 438 5.91 -1.75 24.56
C TYR A 438 5.66 -2.95 23.65
N TYR A 439 4.57 -3.64 23.90
CA TYR A 439 4.11 -4.79 23.11
C TYR A 439 2.59 -4.70 22.88
N THR A 440 2.11 -5.25 21.79
CA THR A 440 0.69 -5.55 21.61
C THR A 440 0.33 -6.71 22.53
N ASN A 441 -0.78 -6.61 23.25
CA ASN A 441 -1.29 -7.67 24.12
C ASN A 441 -2.81 -7.58 24.25
N ILE A 442 -3.50 -8.24 23.35
CA ILE A 442 -4.96 -8.27 23.23
C ILE A 442 -5.46 -9.65 23.65
N SER A 443 -6.36 -9.70 24.64
CA SER A 443 -6.94 -10.94 25.12
C SER A 443 -7.94 -11.52 24.11
N THR A 444 -8.17 -12.84 24.16
CA THR A 444 -9.27 -13.51 23.43
C THR A 444 -10.61 -12.86 23.74
N GLY A 445 -11.46 -12.73 22.73
CA GLY A 445 -12.80 -12.17 22.83
C GLY A 445 -12.96 -10.88 22.04
N LYS A 446 -13.57 -9.87 22.66
CA LYS A 446 -13.96 -8.62 21.99
C LYS A 446 -12.79 -7.82 21.45
N LEU A 447 -12.96 -7.35 20.23
CA LEU A 447 -12.09 -6.37 19.59
C LEU A 447 -12.84 -5.05 19.40
N ALA A 448 -12.17 -3.95 19.70
CA ALA A 448 -12.64 -2.60 19.47
C ALA A 448 -11.72 -1.88 18.48
N VAL A 449 -12.16 -0.74 17.92
CA VAL A 449 -11.38 0.05 16.96
C VAL A 449 -10.00 0.41 17.51
N LYS A 450 -9.89 0.73 18.79
CA LYS A 450 -8.60 1.02 19.43
C LYS A 450 -7.59 -0.13 19.39
N ASN A 451 -8.06 -1.39 19.29
CA ASN A 451 -7.16 -2.54 19.13
C ASN A 451 -6.51 -2.56 17.74
N ILE A 452 -7.12 -1.90 16.74
CA ILE A 452 -6.54 -1.74 15.41
C ILE A 452 -5.28 -0.89 15.48
N GLY A 453 -5.33 0.25 16.21
CA GLY A 453 -4.16 1.10 16.44
C GLY A 453 -3.06 0.40 17.25
N ASP A 454 -3.42 -0.53 18.13
CA ASP A 454 -2.45 -1.35 18.87
C ASP A 454 -1.74 -2.39 17.98
N LEU A 455 -2.43 -2.90 16.96
CA LEU A 455 -1.89 -3.83 15.97
C LEU A 455 -1.10 -3.12 14.86
N TYR A 456 -1.58 -1.96 14.40
CA TYR A 456 -0.94 -1.20 13.32
C TYR A 456 -0.78 0.26 13.74
N LEU A 457 0.42 0.62 14.19
CA LEU A 457 0.71 1.89 14.86
C LEU A 457 0.70 3.11 13.92
N TYR A 458 1.06 2.93 12.64
CA TYR A 458 1.28 4.02 11.70
C TYR A 458 0.09 4.25 10.77
N ASP A 459 -0.03 5.46 10.26
CA ASP A 459 -1.00 5.92 9.27
C ASP A 459 -0.60 5.59 7.81
N ASN A 460 0.15 4.54 7.63
CA ASN A 460 0.63 4.12 6.31
C ASN A 460 -0.53 3.69 5.40
N THR A 461 -0.47 4.09 4.13
CA THR A 461 -1.41 3.61 3.11
C THR A 461 -0.98 2.27 2.51
N LEU A 462 -1.98 1.46 2.13
CA LEU A 462 -1.74 0.14 1.56
C LEU A 462 -1.27 0.25 0.10
N GLN A 463 -0.17 -0.42 -0.21
CA GLN A 463 0.37 -0.49 -1.56
C GLN A 463 0.73 -1.92 -1.97
N VAL A 464 0.81 -2.17 -3.27
CA VAL A 464 1.21 -3.47 -3.82
C VAL A 464 2.36 -3.28 -4.79
N VAL A 465 3.44 -4.02 -4.56
CA VAL A 465 4.60 -4.04 -5.45
C VAL A 465 4.67 -5.35 -6.24
N LYS A 466 5.17 -5.30 -7.47
CA LYS A 466 5.42 -6.48 -8.30
C LYS A 466 6.91 -6.83 -8.30
N LEU A 467 7.25 -8.02 -7.82
CA LEU A 467 8.61 -8.48 -7.62
C LEU A 467 8.83 -9.88 -8.22
N LYS A 468 10.07 -10.16 -8.60
CA LYS A 468 10.53 -11.52 -8.91
C LYS A 468 10.77 -12.33 -7.63
N GLY A 469 10.69 -13.66 -7.69
CA GLY A 469 11.00 -14.52 -6.53
C GLY A 469 12.40 -14.27 -5.96
N SER A 470 13.38 -13.95 -6.79
CA SER A 470 14.74 -13.56 -6.35
C SER A 470 14.73 -12.23 -5.57
N GLU A 471 13.85 -11.28 -5.91
CA GLU A 471 13.70 -10.01 -5.20
C GLU A 471 12.98 -10.22 -3.86
N VAL A 472 11.98 -11.10 -3.80
CA VAL A 472 11.36 -11.56 -2.55
C VAL A 472 12.41 -12.14 -1.60
N LYS A 473 13.32 -13.00 -2.12
CA LYS A 473 14.42 -13.51 -1.31
C LYS A 473 15.34 -12.40 -0.80
N ASN A 474 15.71 -11.42 -1.62
CA ASN A 474 16.56 -10.31 -1.19
C ASN A 474 15.87 -9.43 -0.14
N TRP A 475 14.55 -9.26 -0.21
CA TRP A 475 13.77 -8.59 0.84
C TRP A 475 13.93 -9.31 2.20
N LEU A 476 13.72 -10.63 2.20
CA LEU A 476 13.88 -11.44 3.42
C LEU A 476 15.34 -11.46 3.93
N GLU A 477 16.34 -11.47 3.04
CA GLU A 477 17.76 -11.35 3.42
C GLU A 477 18.06 -10.01 4.12
N MET A 478 17.39 -8.91 3.69
CA MET A 478 17.49 -7.61 4.38
C MET A 478 16.85 -7.67 5.77
N SER A 479 15.61 -8.20 5.88
CA SER A 479 14.94 -8.43 7.18
C SER A 479 15.78 -9.27 8.13
N ALA A 480 16.50 -10.28 7.62
CA ALA A 480 17.37 -11.15 8.42
C ALA A 480 18.56 -10.41 9.07
N GLY A 481 18.83 -9.15 8.69
CA GLY A 481 19.76 -8.25 9.39
C GLY A 481 19.38 -7.95 10.85
N ALA A 482 18.13 -8.23 11.24
CA ALA A 482 17.64 -8.12 12.61
C ALA A 482 18.30 -9.10 13.60
N PHE A 483 19.08 -10.06 13.10
CA PHE A 483 19.72 -11.06 13.94
C PHE A 483 21.25 -10.91 14.00
N ASN A 484 21.83 -11.12 15.16
CA ASN A 484 23.27 -11.32 15.31
C ASN A 484 23.69 -12.67 14.69
N GLN A 485 24.94 -12.77 14.26
CA GLN A 485 25.49 -14.05 13.84
C GLN A 485 25.81 -14.92 15.06
N ILE A 486 25.22 -16.11 15.13
CA ILE A 486 25.45 -17.08 16.20
C ILE A 486 26.61 -18.01 15.83
N ASN A 487 27.60 -18.07 16.71
CA ASN A 487 28.71 -19.03 16.55
C ASN A 487 28.33 -20.38 17.21
N PRO A 488 28.18 -21.46 16.39
CA PRO A 488 27.73 -22.76 16.88
C PRO A 488 28.68 -23.41 17.89
N SER A 489 29.95 -23.00 17.89
CA SER A 489 31.00 -23.58 18.77
C SER A 489 31.10 -22.89 20.15
N LYS A 490 30.46 -21.73 20.32
CA LYS A 490 30.46 -21.00 21.57
C LYS A 490 29.37 -21.48 22.53
N THR A 491 29.72 -21.70 23.76
CA THR A 491 28.80 -22.08 24.87
C THR A 491 28.39 -20.90 25.73
N GLU A 492 29.13 -19.80 25.65
CA GLU A 492 28.81 -18.53 26.34
C GLU A 492 27.49 -17.95 25.76
N GLU A 493 26.87 -17.11 26.54
CA GLU A 493 25.63 -16.44 26.14
C GLU A 493 25.83 -15.59 24.87
N GLN A 494 24.95 -15.76 23.91
CA GLN A 494 24.95 -15.03 22.65
C GLN A 494 23.57 -14.39 22.44
N PRO A 495 23.46 -13.04 22.42
CA PRO A 495 22.19 -12.38 22.16
C PRO A 495 21.81 -12.60 20.69
N LEU A 496 20.56 -13.02 20.47
CA LEU A 496 20.03 -13.29 19.13
C LEU A 496 19.75 -12.01 18.35
N LEU A 497 19.12 -11.01 18.99
CA LEU A 497 18.63 -9.82 18.32
C LEU A 497 19.72 -8.76 18.18
N ASN A 498 19.81 -8.19 16.99
CA ASN A 498 20.63 -7.02 16.68
C ASN A 498 19.83 -5.75 17.03
N LEU A 499 20.09 -5.14 18.18
CA LEU A 499 19.36 -3.95 18.64
C LEU A 499 19.63 -2.67 17.82
N ASP A 500 20.64 -2.67 16.95
CA ASP A 500 20.90 -1.56 16.01
C ASP A 500 20.02 -1.62 14.76
N PHE A 501 19.37 -2.78 14.52
CA PHE A 501 18.42 -2.95 13.43
C PHE A 501 17.02 -2.57 13.92
N PRO A 502 16.33 -1.60 13.28
CA PRO A 502 15.00 -1.20 13.72
C PRO A 502 13.98 -2.33 13.55
N SER A 503 13.17 -2.60 14.58
CA SER A 503 12.16 -3.67 14.54
C SER A 503 11.11 -3.48 13.44
N TYR A 504 10.76 -2.24 13.12
CA TYR A 504 9.86 -1.91 12.01
C TYR A 504 10.44 -2.19 10.62
N ASN A 505 11.71 -2.58 10.53
CA ASN A 505 12.35 -3.10 9.31
C ASN A 505 12.48 -4.63 9.33
N PHE A 506 11.97 -5.32 10.34
CA PHE A 506 11.88 -6.78 10.35
C PHE A 506 10.58 -7.23 9.69
N ASP A 507 10.50 -7.12 8.37
CA ASP A 507 9.35 -7.59 7.62
C ASP A 507 9.31 -9.12 7.58
N VAL A 508 8.16 -9.66 7.90
CA VAL A 508 7.76 -11.07 7.67
C VAL A 508 6.93 -11.10 6.39
N ILE A 509 7.24 -12.01 5.48
CA ILE A 509 6.45 -12.19 4.26
C ILE A 509 5.59 -13.44 4.41
N ASP A 510 4.27 -13.24 4.36
CA ASP A 510 3.28 -14.29 4.35
C ASP A 510 2.98 -14.78 2.93
N GLY A 511 2.48 -16.03 2.82
CA GLY A 511 2.24 -16.73 1.55
C GLY A 511 3.46 -17.52 1.03
N VAL A 512 4.62 -17.38 1.67
CA VAL A 512 5.82 -18.21 1.49
C VAL A 512 6.23 -18.87 2.80
N THR A 513 6.98 -19.97 2.73
CA THR A 513 7.60 -20.59 3.92
C THR A 513 9.12 -20.51 3.80
N TYR A 514 9.80 -20.20 4.92
CA TYR A 514 11.26 -20.06 4.92
C TYR A 514 11.87 -20.25 6.31
N GLN A 515 13.19 -20.39 6.36
CA GLN A 515 13.95 -20.40 7.62
C GLN A 515 15.08 -19.38 7.54
N ILE A 516 15.41 -18.77 8.68
CA ILE A 516 16.48 -17.78 8.81
C ILE A 516 17.65 -18.46 9.55
N ASP A 517 18.69 -18.89 8.83
CA ASP A 517 19.88 -19.49 9.42
C ASP A 517 20.79 -18.40 9.99
N VAL A 518 20.69 -18.18 11.30
CA VAL A 518 21.45 -17.17 12.04
C VAL A 518 22.92 -17.56 12.27
N THR A 519 23.34 -18.76 11.91
CA THR A 519 24.76 -19.12 11.94
C THR A 519 25.54 -18.54 10.77
N GLN A 520 24.83 -18.12 9.70
CA GLN A 520 25.42 -17.47 8.53
C GLN A 520 25.60 -15.97 8.79
N PRO A 521 26.58 -15.32 8.14
CA PRO A 521 26.71 -13.86 8.19
C PRO A 521 25.54 -13.18 7.49
N ALA A 522 25.19 -11.95 7.91
CA ALA A 522 24.19 -11.13 7.20
C ALA A 522 24.70 -10.72 5.81
N LYS A 523 23.82 -10.68 4.83
CA LYS A 523 24.11 -10.20 3.48
C LYS A 523 24.17 -8.69 3.41
N TYR A 524 23.25 -8.02 4.09
CA TYR A 524 23.10 -6.56 4.11
C TYR A 524 23.36 -6.01 5.51
N ASP A 525 23.86 -4.77 5.57
CA ASP A 525 23.81 -3.98 6.80
C ASP A 525 22.43 -3.30 6.96
N LYS A 526 22.23 -2.56 8.07
CA LYS A 526 20.97 -1.86 8.36
C LYS A 526 20.59 -0.78 7.35
N ASP A 527 21.53 -0.32 6.53
CA ASP A 527 21.37 0.71 5.52
C ASP A 527 21.26 0.13 4.09
N GLY A 528 21.03 -1.20 3.97
CA GLY A 528 20.81 -1.91 2.71
C GLY A 528 22.06 -2.15 1.88
N LYS A 529 23.24 -1.83 2.40
CA LYS A 529 24.52 -2.05 1.70
C LYS A 529 24.91 -3.53 1.79
N VAL A 530 25.31 -4.12 0.67
CA VAL A 530 25.87 -5.47 0.64
C VAL A 530 27.20 -5.50 1.39
N ILE A 531 27.27 -6.26 2.47
CA ILE A 531 28.47 -6.48 3.28
C ILE A 531 29.07 -7.89 3.06
N ASN A 532 28.26 -8.85 2.63
CA ASN A 532 28.69 -10.21 2.32
C ASN A 532 27.93 -10.72 1.09
N GLU A 533 28.51 -10.63 -0.09
CA GLU A 533 27.83 -10.91 -1.36
C GLU A 533 27.33 -12.36 -1.46
N ASN A 534 28.12 -13.31 -0.96
CA ASN A 534 27.82 -14.76 -1.01
C ASN A 534 27.05 -15.28 0.21
N ALA A 535 26.70 -14.40 1.16
CA ALA A 535 25.93 -14.79 2.33
C ALA A 535 24.47 -15.06 1.96
N SER A 536 23.88 -16.06 2.60
CA SER A 536 22.46 -16.36 2.51
C SER A 536 21.97 -16.92 3.84
N ARG A 537 21.19 -16.12 4.56
CA ARG A 537 20.49 -16.55 5.77
C ARG A 537 19.14 -17.18 5.47
N ILE A 538 18.55 -16.78 4.35
CA ILE A 538 17.24 -17.30 3.93
C ILE A 538 17.42 -18.63 3.23
N VAL A 539 17.00 -19.69 3.91
CA VAL A 539 17.06 -21.08 3.45
C VAL A 539 15.65 -21.67 3.37
N ASN A 540 15.47 -22.67 2.53
CA ASN A 540 14.19 -23.36 2.34
C ASN A 540 13.03 -22.45 1.96
N LEU A 541 13.30 -21.36 1.22
CA LEU A 541 12.26 -20.46 0.74
C LEU A 541 11.39 -21.16 -0.29
N LYS A 542 10.10 -21.36 0.07
CA LYS A 542 9.15 -22.11 -0.74
C LYS A 542 7.85 -21.32 -0.94
N TYR A 543 7.30 -21.41 -2.13
CA TYR A 543 5.94 -20.98 -2.46
C TYR A 543 5.10 -22.21 -2.82
N ASN A 544 3.93 -22.39 -2.19
CA ASN A 544 3.08 -23.58 -2.35
C ASN A 544 3.86 -24.91 -2.17
N GLY A 545 4.77 -24.95 -1.17
CA GLY A 545 5.56 -26.13 -0.82
C GLY A 545 6.72 -26.46 -1.77
N LYS A 546 6.95 -25.68 -2.83
CA LYS A 546 8.06 -25.81 -3.77
C LYS A 546 9.06 -24.69 -3.58
N ALA A 547 10.36 -24.95 -3.88
CA ALA A 547 11.34 -23.87 -3.92
C ALA A 547 10.80 -22.71 -4.78
N ILE A 548 10.95 -21.47 -4.28
CA ILE A 548 10.47 -20.30 -5.01
C ILE A 548 11.17 -20.20 -6.37
N ASP A 549 10.41 -19.95 -7.42
CA ASP A 549 11.00 -19.68 -8.74
C ASP A 549 11.52 -18.25 -8.76
N ASN A 550 12.82 -18.09 -8.93
CA ASN A 550 13.51 -16.79 -8.95
C ASN A 550 12.99 -15.84 -10.02
N ASN A 551 12.43 -16.36 -11.11
CA ASN A 551 11.95 -15.57 -12.26
C ASN A 551 10.44 -15.35 -12.25
N GLN A 552 9.68 -16.03 -11.39
CA GLN A 552 8.24 -15.85 -11.27
C GLN A 552 7.90 -14.48 -10.71
N ASP A 553 6.87 -13.84 -11.28
CA ASP A 553 6.30 -12.60 -10.75
C ASP A 553 5.38 -12.89 -9.56
N PHE A 554 5.55 -12.10 -8.52
CA PHE A 554 4.71 -12.06 -7.32
C PHE A 554 4.21 -10.64 -7.07
N LEU A 555 3.01 -10.52 -6.55
CA LEU A 555 2.54 -9.31 -5.90
C LEU A 555 2.88 -9.39 -4.41
N VAL A 556 3.44 -8.34 -3.85
CA VAL A 556 3.67 -8.24 -2.41
C VAL A 556 2.92 -7.03 -1.89
N VAL A 557 1.93 -7.28 -1.05
CA VAL A 557 1.17 -6.24 -0.37
C VAL A 557 2.01 -5.70 0.79
N THR A 558 2.07 -4.40 0.93
CA THR A 558 2.86 -3.74 1.98
C THR A 558 2.31 -2.32 2.21
N ASN A 559 3.10 -1.44 2.80
CA ASN A 559 2.75 -0.04 3.03
C ASN A 559 3.56 0.92 2.14
N ASN A 560 3.10 2.17 2.04
CA ASN A 560 3.74 3.22 1.24
C ASN A 560 5.21 3.47 1.63
N TYR A 561 5.53 3.46 2.93
CA TYR A 561 6.90 3.64 3.39
C TYR A 561 7.84 2.57 2.80
N ARG A 562 7.43 1.29 2.88
CA ARG A 562 8.23 0.17 2.38
C ARG A 562 8.28 0.14 0.86
N ALA A 563 7.14 0.30 0.20
CA ALA A 563 7.02 0.23 -1.26
C ALA A 563 7.91 1.29 -1.96
N SER A 564 8.04 2.49 -1.39
CA SER A 564 8.90 3.57 -1.91
C SER A 564 10.37 3.47 -1.50
N GLY A 565 10.81 2.32 -0.95
CA GLY A 565 12.22 2.08 -0.59
C GLY A 565 12.60 2.44 0.83
N GLY A 566 11.63 2.77 1.70
CA GLY A 566 11.88 3.04 3.11
C GLY A 566 12.55 1.87 3.83
N GLY A 567 13.55 2.17 4.68
CA GLY A 567 14.38 1.17 5.35
C GLY A 567 15.44 0.52 4.46
N TYR A 568 15.68 1.09 3.27
CA TYR A 568 16.74 0.69 2.34
C TYR A 568 16.65 -0.75 1.81
N PHE A 569 15.43 -1.25 1.64
CA PHE A 569 15.20 -2.60 1.14
C PHE A 569 15.63 -2.73 -0.32
N PRO A 570 16.45 -3.75 -0.67
CA PRO A 570 17.02 -3.89 -2.00
C PRO A 570 15.97 -4.03 -3.09
N GLY A 571 16.04 -3.19 -4.12
CA GLY A 571 15.16 -3.28 -5.29
C GLY A 571 13.76 -2.70 -5.11
N LEU A 572 13.40 -2.22 -3.92
CA LEU A 572 12.14 -1.52 -3.69
C LEU A 572 12.26 -0.04 -4.05
N ASN A 573 11.38 0.42 -4.88
CA ASN A 573 11.23 1.81 -5.29
C ASN A 573 9.90 1.99 -6.02
N ASP A 574 9.51 3.21 -6.30
CA ASP A 574 8.22 3.57 -6.91
C ASP A 574 7.94 2.86 -8.23
N SER A 575 8.96 2.49 -9.02
CA SER A 575 8.77 1.77 -10.29
C SER A 575 8.26 0.34 -10.14
N LYS A 576 8.29 -0.21 -8.94
CA LYS A 576 7.76 -1.55 -8.62
C LYS A 576 6.31 -1.53 -8.20
N ILE A 577 5.76 -0.37 -7.85
CA ILE A 577 4.42 -0.23 -7.32
C ILE A 577 3.42 -0.41 -8.48
N VAL A 578 2.49 -1.34 -8.32
CA VAL A 578 1.42 -1.63 -9.29
C VAL A 578 0.04 -1.23 -8.78
N TYR A 579 -0.07 -0.94 -7.48
CA TYR A 579 -1.27 -0.38 -6.86
C TYR A 579 -0.86 0.55 -5.72
N LYS A 580 -1.28 1.80 -5.80
CA LYS A 580 -1.20 2.80 -4.73
C LYS A 580 -2.62 3.01 -4.19
N GLY A 581 -2.92 2.43 -3.05
CA GLY A 581 -4.21 2.64 -2.40
C GLY A 581 -4.21 3.93 -1.59
N PRO A 582 -5.32 4.67 -1.56
CA PRO A 582 -5.50 5.77 -0.63
C PRO A 582 -5.83 5.29 0.78
N ASP A 583 -6.34 4.05 0.89
CA ASP A 583 -6.78 3.48 2.17
C ASP A 583 -5.59 3.14 3.06
N GLU A 584 -5.70 3.45 4.34
CA GLU A 584 -4.70 3.07 5.33
C GLU A 584 -4.72 1.55 5.62
N ASN A 585 -3.55 1.00 5.98
CA ASN A 585 -3.47 -0.40 6.43
C ASN A 585 -4.35 -0.64 7.68
N ARG A 586 -4.53 0.38 8.55
CA ARG A 586 -5.46 0.32 9.69
C ARG A 586 -6.90 0.14 9.25
N GLN A 587 -7.32 0.86 8.20
CA GLN A 587 -8.66 0.73 7.64
C GLN A 587 -8.87 -0.64 7.01
N ALA A 588 -7.88 -1.18 6.31
CA ALA A 588 -7.93 -2.53 5.76
C ALA A 588 -8.11 -3.59 6.88
N LEU A 589 -7.39 -3.42 8.00
CA LEU A 589 -7.49 -4.30 9.16
C LEU A 589 -8.86 -4.20 9.85
N LEU A 590 -9.39 -3.00 10.04
CA LEU A 590 -10.72 -2.77 10.59
C LEU A 590 -11.79 -3.43 9.71
N SER A 591 -11.77 -3.16 8.41
CA SER A 591 -12.73 -3.74 7.45
C SER A 591 -12.67 -5.27 7.42
N TYR A 592 -11.47 -5.85 7.54
CA TYR A 592 -11.28 -7.30 7.62
C TYR A 592 -11.93 -7.90 8.87
N ILE A 593 -11.81 -7.23 10.03
CA ILE A 593 -12.42 -7.67 11.28
C ILE A 593 -13.94 -7.52 11.22
N GLU A 594 -14.44 -6.41 10.71
CA GLU A 594 -15.87 -6.15 10.55
C GLU A 594 -16.55 -7.16 9.61
N GLU A 595 -15.90 -7.54 8.51
CA GLU A 595 -16.43 -8.53 7.55
C GLU A 595 -16.46 -9.93 8.16
N ASN A 596 -15.36 -10.35 8.81
CA ASN A 596 -15.25 -11.71 9.35
C ASN A 596 -15.94 -11.90 10.71
N LYS A 597 -16.26 -10.81 11.44
CA LYS A 597 -16.86 -10.82 12.79
C LYS A 597 -16.03 -11.52 13.86
N THR A 598 -15.54 -12.71 13.58
CA THR A 598 -14.61 -13.46 14.46
C THR A 598 -13.38 -13.85 13.65
N ILE A 599 -12.22 -13.29 14.01
CA ILE A 599 -10.95 -13.59 13.38
C ILE A 599 -10.20 -14.69 14.12
N ASN A 600 -9.40 -15.44 13.37
CA ASN A 600 -8.42 -16.38 13.92
C ASN A 600 -7.01 -15.82 13.66
N PRO A 601 -6.34 -15.25 14.67
CA PRO A 601 -5.02 -14.64 14.52
C PRO A 601 -3.88 -15.66 14.62
N SER A 602 -4.20 -16.98 14.69
CA SER A 602 -3.16 -17.98 14.89
C SER A 602 -2.10 -17.92 13.80
N ALA A 603 -0.85 -17.76 14.20
CA ALA A 603 0.30 -17.84 13.32
C ALA A 603 0.32 -19.17 12.55
N ASP A 604 0.64 -19.13 11.26
CA ASP A 604 0.64 -20.30 10.39
C ASP A 604 1.97 -21.05 10.38
N ASN A 605 2.97 -20.51 11.12
CA ASN A 605 4.35 -20.99 11.23
C ASN A 605 5.08 -21.04 9.88
N ASN A 606 4.85 -20.02 9.07
CA ASN A 606 5.45 -19.88 7.76
C ASN A 606 6.96 -19.59 7.82
N TRP A 607 7.47 -19.10 8.94
CA TRP A 607 8.89 -18.86 9.11
C TRP A 607 9.41 -19.30 10.51
N SER A 608 10.73 -19.49 10.61
CA SER A 608 11.39 -19.78 11.87
C SER A 608 12.87 -19.37 11.86
N VAL A 609 13.41 -19.04 13.03
CA VAL A 609 14.86 -18.92 13.23
C VAL A 609 15.47 -20.32 13.28
N ALA A 610 16.57 -20.51 12.54
CA ALA A 610 17.25 -21.80 12.44
C ALA A 610 18.77 -21.65 12.62
N GLY A 611 19.43 -22.78 12.86
CA GLY A 611 20.90 -22.88 12.96
C GLY A 611 21.31 -24.23 13.49
N ASP A 612 22.35 -24.82 12.93
CA ASP A 612 22.97 -26.04 13.50
C ASP A 612 23.86 -25.67 14.69
N ALA A 613 23.25 -25.22 15.78
CA ALA A 613 23.91 -24.62 16.94
C ALA A 613 23.41 -25.23 18.29
N LYS A 614 23.28 -26.55 18.35
CA LYS A 614 22.72 -27.27 19.51
C LYS A 614 23.42 -27.00 20.87
N LYS A 615 24.70 -26.58 20.84
CA LYS A 615 25.47 -26.27 22.04
C LYS A 615 25.52 -24.79 22.40
N ALA A 616 25.05 -23.94 21.51
CA ALA A 616 25.09 -22.49 21.71
C ALA A 616 24.01 -22.06 22.71
N ASN A 617 24.39 -21.19 23.63
CA ASN A 617 23.47 -20.55 24.58
C ASN A 617 22.93 -19.27 23.95
N VAL A 618 21.85 -19.39 23.17
CA VAL A 618 21.24 -18.27 22.43
C VAL A 618 20.12 -17.65 23.28
N THR A 619 20.19 -16.35 23.51
CA THR A 619 19.24 -15.62 24.34
C THR A 619 18.64 -14.41 23.64
N PHE A 620 17.49 -13.96 24.12
CA PHE A 620 16.84 -12.71 23.73
C PHE A 620 16.03 -12.14 24.91
N GLU A 621 15.64 -10.89 24.79
CA GLU A 621 14.83 -10.20 25.78
C GLU A 621 13.41 -9.98 25.28
N SER A 622 12.42 -10.11 26.17
CA SER A 622 11.01 -9.79 25.90
C SER A 622 10.32 -9.31 27.18
N SER A 623 9.03 -9.02 27.09
CA SER A 623 8.22 -8.61 28.25
C SER A 623 8.17 -9.69 29.34
N PRO A 624 8.22 -9.33 30.64
CA PRO A 624 7.89 -10.27 31.70
C PRO A 624 6.48 -10.88 31.61
N LYS A 625 5.55 -10.19 30.93
CA LYS A 625 4.18 -10.66 30.68
C LYS A 625 4.12 -11.85 29.70
N SER A 626 5.21 -12.13 28.97
CA SER A 626 5.27 -13.22 27.99
C SER A 626 5.57 -14.61 28.59
N LYS A 627 5.81 -14.72 29.92
CA LYS A 627 6.21 -15.97 30.58
C LYS A 627 5.22 -17.12 30.35
N GLU A 628 3.92 -16.82 30.40
CA GLU A 628 2.88 -17.84 30.19
C GLU A 628 2.85 -18.34 28.74
N PHE A 629 3.15 -17.48 27.76
CA PHE A 629 3.23 -17.85 26.35
C PHE A 629 4.52 -18.63 26.05
N ALA A 630 5.65 -18.27 26.69
CA ALA A 630 6.89 -19.03 26.58
C ALA A 630 6.73 -20.47 27.10
N ALA A 631 5.98 -20.66 28.18
CA ALA A 631 5.70 -21.99 28.74
C ALA A 631 4.96 -22.93 27.79
N GLN A 632 4.26 -22.37 26.77
CA GLN A 632 3.56 -23.12 25.73
C GLN A 632 4.46 -23.45 24.53
N SER A 633 5.60 -22.78 24.39
CA SER A 633 6.57 -22.99 23.30
C SER A 633 7.54 -24.12 23.64
N LYS A 634 7.83 -24.99 22.69
CA LYS A 634 8.89 -26.00 22.80
C LYS A 634 10.29 -25.44 22.56
N ALA A 635 10.39 -24.30 21.89
CA ALA A 635 11.64 -23.68 21.50
C ALA A 635 12.13 -22.62 22.50
N LEU A 636 11.23 -22.00 23.27
CA LEU A 636 11.52 -20.89 24.16
C LEU A 636 11.56 -21.35 25.62
N THR A 637 12.51 -20.82 26.39
CA THR A 637 12.61 -21.09 27.82
C THR A 637 12.91 -19.78 28.55
N PHE A 638 12.08 -19.44 29.54
CA PHE A 638 12.34 -18.32 30.45
C PHE A 638 13.61 -18.59 31.30
N LYS A 639 14.45 -17.59 31.43
CA LYS A 639 15.67 -17.63 32.28
C LYS A 639 15.49 -16.87 33.56
N ASN A 640 15.40 -15.57 33.51
CA ASN A 640 15.28 -14.66 34.66
C ASN A 640 14.74 -13.30 34.23
N ASP A 641 14.24 -12.54 35.19
CA ASP A 641 13.95 -11.12 35.03
C ASP A 641 15.25 -10.31 35.11
N LEU A 642 15.27 -9.17 34.39
CA LEU A 642 16.43 -8.26 34.34
C LEU A 642 16.10 -6.93 35.04
N ASP A 643 17.12 -6.26 35.55
CA ASP A 643 17.00 -4.93 36.16
C ASP A 643 16.51 -3.85 35.18
N SER A 644 16.66 -4.08 33.88
CA SER A 644 16.10 -3.25 32.81
C SER A 644 14.58 -3.29 32.68
N GLY A 645 13.91 -4.17 33.44
CA GLY A 645 12.47 -4.41 33.38
C GLY A 645 12.06 -5.48 32.37
N PHE A 646 12.97 -5.95 31.51
CA PHE A 646 12.72 -7.07 30.59
C PHE A 646 12.85 -8.43 31.29
N ALA A 647 12.38 -9.46 30.65
CA ALA A 647 12.65 -10.86 30.96
C ALA A 647 13.56 -11.46 29.88
N LYS A 648 14.54 -12.25 30.36
CA LYS A 648 15.48 -12.99 29.48
C LYS A 648 14.95 -14.38 29.20
N TYR A 649 15.04 -14.76 27.93
CA TYR A 649 14.66 -16.08 27.41
C TYR A 649 15.82 -16.70 26.66
N SER A 650 15.85 -18.03 26.58
CA SER A 650 16.67 -18.76 25.60
C SER A 650 15.82 -19.36 24.53
N ILE A 651 16.38 -19.47 23.32
CA ILE A 651 15.76 -20.12 22.16
C ILE A 651 16.60 -21.32 21.73
N ALA A 652 15.94 -22.47 21.55
CA ALA A 652 16.56 -23.68 21.00
C ALA A 652 16.51 -23.62 19.48
N LEU A 653 17.65 -23.33 18.83
CA LEU A 653 17.75 -23.33 17.38
C LEU A 653 17.62 -24.74 16.82
N GLN A 654 16.76 -24.89 15.83
CA GLN A 654 16.65 -26.11 15.05
C GLN A 654 17.63 -26.04 13.88
N LYS A 655 18.27 -27.19 13.59
CA LYS A 655 19.02 -27.27 12.33
C LYS A 655 18.09 -26.92 11.17
N PRO A 656 18.51 -26.04 10.24
CA PRO A 656 17.73 -25.82 9.02
C PRO A 656 17.36 -27.17 8.44
N GLU A 657 16.09 -27.32 8.05
CA GLU A 657 15.71 -28.48 7.24
C GLU A 657 16.76 -28.57 6.11
N ALA A 658 17.38 -29.73 5.95
CA ALA A 658 18.34 -29.88 4.87
C ALA A 658 17.69 -29.31 3.62
N THR A 659 18.30 -28.28 3.01
CA THR A 659 18.01 -27.97 1.62
C THR A 659 18.09 -29.32 0.96
N GLU A 660 16.97 -29.90 0.57
CA GLU A 660 17.02 -31.02 -0.31
C GLU A 660 17.75 -30.46 -1.55
N GLU A 661 19.13 -30.59 -1.58
CA GLU A 661 19.76 -30.79 -2.86
C GLU A 661 18.90 -31.85 -3.53
N PRO A 662 18.50 -31.73 -4.80
CA PRO A 662 17.71 -32.74 -5.44
C PRO A 662 18.45 -34.07 -5.38
N SER A 663 18.50 -34.69 -4.19
CA SER A 663 18.78 -36.11 -4.06
C SER A 663 17.65 -36.69 -4.85
N SER A 664 17.96 -37.26 -6.02
CA SER A 664 17.09 -37.99 -6.93
C SER A 664 15.74 -38.32 -6.27
N ILE A 665 14.87 -37.28 -6.10
CA ILE A 665 13.48 -37.47 -5.78
C ILE A 665 13.00 -38.26 -6.96
N GLN A 666 12.63 -39.51 -6.73
CA GLN A 666 11.96 -40.29 -7.74
C GLN A 666 10.65 -39.52 -8.00
N GLU A 667 10.69 -38.54 -8.94
CA GLU A 667 9.55 -37.77 -9.36
C GLU A 667 8.40 -38.71 -9.64
N LEU A 668 7.27 -38.51 -9.01
CA LEU A 668 6.11 -39.31 -9.32
C LEU A 668 5.58 -38.88 -10.69
N PRO A 669 5.28 -39.84 -11.58
CA PRO A 669 4.90 -39.49 -12.94
C PRO A 669 3.61 -38.67 -12.97
N ALA A 670 3.65 -37.53 -13.61
CA ALA A 670 2.50 -36.71 -13.86
C ALA A 670 1.44 -37.35 -14.78
N GLY A 671 1.88 -38.34 -15.59
CA GLY A 671 0.99 -39.02 -16.53
C GLY A 671 1.68 -40.20 -17.24
N ARG A 672 1.05 -40.64 -18.31
CA ARG A 672 1.64 -41.56 -19.26
C ARG A 672 1.56 -41.02 -20.69
N LEU A 673 2.60 -41.27 -21.49
CA LEU A 673 2.57 -41.11 -22.95
C LEU A 673 2.22 -42.46 -23.58
N ILE A 674 1.22 -42.49 -24.43
CA ILE A 674 0.94 -43.64 -25.28
C ILE A 674 1.55 -43.40 -26.65
N VAL A 675 2.43 -44.28 -27.07
CA VAL A 675 3.04 -44.26 -28.38
C VAL A 675 2.02 -44.86 -29.38
N LYS A 676 1.50 -44.02 -30.28
CA LYS A 676 0.55 -44.45 -31.34
C LYS A 676 1.23 -44.89 -32.59
N LYS A 677 2.34 -44.25 -32.92
CA LYS A 677 3.26 -44.58 -34.00
C LYS A 677 4.68 -44.53 -33.46
N THR A 678 5.61 -45.17 -34.11
CA THR A 678 7.04 -45.17 -33.76
C THR A 678 7.50 -43.73 -33.42
N ALA A 679 8.15 -43.55 -32.25
CA ALA A 679 8.66 -42.30 -31.75
C ALA A 679 10.06 -42.46 -31.17
N GLU A 680 10.91 -41.48 -31.37
CA GLU A 680 12.28 -41.48 -30.81
C GLU A 680 12.27 -41.05 -29.35
N ILE A 681 12.98 -41.77 -28.49
CA ILE A 681 13.33 -41.35 -27.15
C ILE A 681 14.73 -40.73 -27.24
N LEU A 682 14.84 -39.48 -26.88
CA LEU A 682 16.06 -38.70 -26.90
C LEU A 682 16.71 -38.70 -25.51
N LYS A 683 18.01 -38.66 -25.43
CA LYS A 683 18.78 -38.42 -24.22
C LYS A 683 19.38 -37.02 -24.26
N LYS A 684 19.22 -36.25 -23.20
CA LYS A 684 19.89 -34.95 -23.01
C LYS A 684 21.33 -35.21 -22.62
N ASN A 685 22.27 -34.66 -23.35
CA ASN A 685 23.70 -34.76 -23.11
C ASN A 685 24.16 -33.70 -22.10
N GLU A 686 25.35 -33.83 -21.54
CA GLU A 686 25.91 -32.86 -20.56
C GLU A 686 26.07 -31.44 -21.15
N ASP A 687 26.23 -31.31 -22.46
CA ASP A 687 26.30 -30.03 -23.17
C ASP A 687 24.94 -29.42 -23.52
N GLY A 688 23.83 -30.03 -23.04
CA GLY A 688 22.47 -29.61 -23.29
C GLY A 688 21.87 -30.02 -24.64
N THR A 689 22.64 -30.65 -25.51
CA THR A 689 22.17 -31.23 -26.80
C THR A 689 21.39 -32.52 -26.58
N PHE A 690 20.71 -33.02 -27.63
CA PHE A 690 19.91 -34.24 -27.55
C PHE A 690 20.40 -35.26 -28.59
N SER A 691 20.62 -36.52 -28.16
CA SER A 691 20.92 -37.62 -29.01
C SER A 691 19.83 -38.70 -28.95
N VAL A 692 19.60 -39.44 -30.05
CA VAL A 692 18.60 -40.52 -30.06
C VAL A 692 19.14 -41.68 -29.18
N TYR A 693 18.40 -42.00 -28.13
CA TYR A 693 18.71 -43.11 -27.24
C TYR A 693 18.13 -44.44 -27.75
N ARG A 694 16.83 -44.44 -28.10
CA ARG A 694 16.15 -45.57 -28.70
C ARG A 694 14.84 -45.17 -29.35
N THR A 695 14.22 -46.11 -30.05
CA THR A 695 12.90 -45.94 -30.65
C THR A 695 11.84 -46.65 -29.80
N ALA A 696 10.76 -45.96 -29.45
CA ALA A 696 9.59 -46.53 -28.83
C ALA A 696 8.62 -47.06 -29.88
N LYS A 697 8.03 -48.23 -29.64
CA LYS A 697 7.09 -48.91 -30.56
C LYS A 697 5.64 -48.51 -30.34
N PRO A 698 4.76 -48.60 -31.36
CA PRO A 698 3.33 -48.42 -31.18
C PRO A 698 2.75 -49.31 -30.07
N GLY A 699 1.90 -48.74 -29.21
CA GLY A 699 1.33 -49.41 -28.05
C GLY A 699 2.19 -49.33 -26.78
N GLU A 700 3.46 -48.92 -26.88
CA GLU A 700 4.31 -48.69 -25.69
C GLU A 700 3.75 -47.53 -24.87
N ALA A 701 3.78 -47.67 -23.53
CA ALA A 701 3.35 -46.62 -22.60
C ALA A 701 4.54 -46.17 -21.74
N LEU A 702 5.01 -44.94 -21.97
CA LEU A 702 6.11 -44.34 -21.22
C LEU A 702 5.55 -43.56 -20.01
N ARG A 703 6.28 -43.49 -18.91
CA ARG A 703 5.97 -42.57 -17.83
C ARG A 703 6.17 -41.14 -18.32
N PHE A 704 5.37 -40.23 -17.88
CA PHE A 704 5.43 -38.80 -18.22
C PHE A 704 5.60 -37.98 -16.95
N TYR A 705 6.66 -37.23 -16.83
CA TYR A 705 6.98 -36.44 -15.64
C TYR A 705 6.73 -34.94 -15.80
N GLY A 706 6.74 -34.44 -17.00
CA GLY A 706 6.52 -33.03 -17.34
C GLY A 706 6.87 -32.77 -18.79
N SER A 707 6.92 -31.49 -19.15
CA SER A 707 7.33 -31.05 -20.48
C SER A 707 8.34 -29.92 -20.38
N GLU A 708 9.30 -29.93 -21.29
CA GLU A 708 10.33 -28.93 -21.46
C GLU A 708 10.40 -28.59 -22.95
N ASP A 709 10.20 -27.32 -23.30
CA ASP A 709 10.10 -26.84 -24.67
C ASP A 709 9.12 -27.68 -25.53
N ASP A 710 9.60 -28.25 -26.62
CA ASP A 710 8.84 -29.09 -27.56
C ASP A 710 8.88 -30.59 -27.22
N LYS A 711 9.24 -30.98 -25.99
CA LYS A 711 9.51 -32.37 -25.59
C LYS A 711 8.77 -32.75 -24.29
N PHE A 712 8.33 -33.99 -24.23
CA PHE A 712 7.85 -34.64 -23.01
C PHE A 712 9.02 -35.29 -22.27
N ASN A 713 9.23 -34.95 -20.99
CA ASN A 713 10.14 -35.65 -20.11
C ASN A 713 9.56 -37.01 -19.75
N VAL A 714 10.29 -38.09 -20.02
CA VAL A 714 9.88 -39.48 -19.77
C VAL A 714 10.68 -40.13 -18.63
N GLY A 715 11.43 -39.31 -17.86
CA GLY A 715 12.18 -39.70 -16.66
C GLY A 715 13.68 -39.54 -16.81
N GLY A 716 14.31 -38.91 -15.81
CA GLY A 716 15.73 -38.55 -15.89
C GLY A 716 16.00 -37.64 -17.08
N ASP A 717 17.11 -37.88 -17.79
CA ASP A 717 17.52 -37.09 -18.97
C ASP A 717 16.88 -37.57 -20.27
N TYR A 718 15.77 -38.30 -20.22
CA TYR A 718 15.13 -38.85 -21.41
C TYR A 718 13.86 -38.07 -21.79
N TYR A 719 13.69 -37.84 -23.10
CA TYR A 719 12.65 -36.99 -23.67
C TYR A 719 12.05 -37.60 -24.93
N VAL A 720 10.82 -37.27 -25.25
CA VAL A 720 10.14 -37.58 -26.51
C VAL A 720 9.57 -36.27 -27.09
N LYS A 721 9.90 -36.00 -28.39
CA LYS A 721 9.34 -34.78 -29.02
C LYS A 721 7.82 -34.80 -29.12
N TYR A 722 7.21 -33.63 -28.99
CA TYR A 722 5.79 -33.45 -29.28
C TYR A 722 5.50 -33.86 -30.71
N SER A 723 4.59 -34.77 -30.88
CA SER A 723 4.15 -35.22 -32.22
C SER A 723 2.81 -35.93 -32.11
N ASN A 724 2.13 -36.12 -33.24
CA ASN A 724 0.93 -36.95 -33.32
C ASN A 724 1.21 -38.44 -33.07
N ASN A 725 2.47 -38.80 -32.94
CA ASN A 725 2.88 -40.20 -32.68
C ASN A 725 2.75 -40.58 -31.21
N VAL A 726 2.68 -39.59 -30.29
CA VAL A 726 2.56 -39.81 -28.86
C VAL A 726 1.43 -38.99 -28.29
N VAL A 727 0.70 -39.54 -27.33
CA VAL A 727 -0.46 -38.88 -26.70
C VAL A 727 -0.35 -39.02 -25.19
N PRO A 728 -0.26 -37.89 -24.44
CA PRO A 728 -0.26 -37.90 -22.99
C PRO A 728 -1.69 -38.11 -22.45
N TYR A 729 -1.81 -38.81 -21.30
CA TYR A 729 -3.03 -38.82 -20.51
C TYR A 729 -2.73 -38.67 -19.02
N SER A 730 -3.62 -37.96 -18.29
CA SER A 730 -3.35 -37.59 -16.91
C SER A 730 -3.98 -38.55 -15.87
N GLY A 731 -5.07 -39.21 -16.18
CA GLY A 731 -5.76 -40.09 -15.25
C GLY A 731 -6.99 -40.74 -15.89
N ARG A 732 -7.91 -41.26 -15.05
CA ARG A 732 -9.19 -41.84 -15.48
C ARG A 732 -10.36 -41.24 -14.73
N VAL A 733 -11.53 -41.25 -15.36
CA VAL A 733 -12.82 -41.02 -14.71
C VAL A 733 -13.55 -42.34 -14.53
N LEU A 734 -13.86 -42.69 -13.29
CA LEU A 734 -14.70 -43.82 -12.93
C LEU A 734 -16.16 -43.38 -12.88
N ILE A 735 -17.02 -44.08 -13.57
CA ILE A 735 -18.45 -43.83 -13.65
C ILE A 735 -19.16 -44.55 -12.49
N LYS A 736 -19.77 -43.79 -11.58
CA LYS A 736 -20.51 -44.32 -10.40
C LYS A 736 -21.97 -44.61 -10.67
N LYS A 737 -22.54 -43.98 -11.70
CA LYS A 737 -23.91 -44.22 -12.20
C LYS A 737 -23.89 -43.93 -13.69
N ASP A 738 -24.71 -44.68 -14.47
CA ASP A 738 -24.82 -44.48 -15.92
C ASP A 738 -24.95 -42.98 -16.25
N MET A 739 -24.09 -42.48 -17.14
CA MET A 739 -24.03 -41.07 -17.54
C MET A 739 -23.63 -40.91 -18.98
N PRO A 740 -24.00 -39.79 -19.62
CA PRO A 740 -23.70 -39.56 -21.04
C PRO A 740 -22.22 -39.22 -21.28
N LEU A 741 -21.68 -39.74 -22.38
CA LEU A 741 -20.49 -39.31 -23.04
C LEU A 741 -20.93 -38.39 -24.19
N TYR A 742 -20.39 -37.17 -24.22
CA TYR A 742 -20.74 -36.16 -25.21
C TYR A 742 -19.66 -36.06 -26.30
N ASN A 743 -20.07 -35.70 -27.54
CA ASN A 743 -19.17 -35.32 -28.60
C ASN A 743 -18.85 -33.82 -28.52
N LYS A 744 -17.94 -33.32 -29.38
CA LYS A 744 -17.54 -31.92 -29.48
C LYS A 744 -18.69 -30.91 -29.67
N ASP A 745 -19.83 -31.37 -30.25
CA ASP A 745 -20.99 -30.54 -30.54
C ASP A 745 -22.01 -30.55 -29.40
N GLY A 746 -21.67 -31.14 -28.26
CA GLY A 746 -22.53 -31.24 -27.08
C GLY A 746 -23.65 -32.30 -27.17
N LYS A 747 -23.67 -33.14 -28.21
CA LYS A 747 -24.66 -34.23 -28.37
C LYS A 747 -24.16 -35.49 -27.68
N VAL A 748 -25.12 -36.25 -27.08
CA VAL A 748 -24.82 -37.53 -26.46
C VAL A 748 -24.32 -38.50 -27.54
N TYR A 749 -23.10 -38.98 -27.39
CA TYR A 749 -22.52 -39.99 -28.26
C TYR A 749 -22.93 -41.40 -27.84
N ARG A 750 -22.82 -41.73 -26.54
CA ARG A 750 -23.28 -42.96 -25.91
C ARG A 750 -23.44 -42.81 -24.39
N MET A 751 -24.08 -43.77 -23.77
CA MET A 751 -24.09 -43.87 -22.32
C MET A 751 -22.89 -44.69 -21.83
N LEU A 752 -22.15 -44.12 -20.86
CA LEU A 752 -21.13 -44.78 -20.07
C LEU A 752 -21.84 -45.54 -18.95
N LYS A 753 -21.47 -46.79 -18.71
CA LYS A 753 -22.11 -47.65 -17.70
C LYS A 753 -21.41 -47.50 -16.34
N LYS A 754 -22.20 -47.73 -15.27
CA LYS A 754 -21.65 -47.83 -13.91
C LYS A 754 -20.49 -48.79 -13.86
N GLY A 755 -19.35 -48.38 -13.29
CA GLY A 755 -18.12 -49.16 -13.19
C GLY A 755 -17.16 -48.97 -14.38
N GLU A 756 -17.62 -48.38 -15.48
CA GLU A 756 -16.75 -48.03 -16.59
C GLU A 756 -15.73 -46.95 -16.20
N ALA A 757 -14.47 -47.07 -16.68
CA ALA A 757 -13.43 -46.10 -16.43
C ALA A 757 -12.79 -45.62 -17.75
N VAL A 758 -12.97 -44.37 -18.07
CA VAL A 758 -12.43 -43.75 -19.30
C VAL A 758 -11.17 -42.94 -19.03
N LYS A 759 -10.24 -42.99 -20.00
CA LYS A 759 -8.99 -42.20 -19.92
C LYS A 759 -9.27 -40.72 -20.09
N VAL A 760 -8.60 -39.87 -19.27
CA VAL A 760 -8.69 -38.42 -19.35
C VAL A 760 -7.37 -37.89 -19.91
N TYR A 761 -7.44 -37.19 -21.03
CA TYR A 761 -6.28 -36.63 -21.73
C TYR A 761 -6.05 -35.18 -21.33
N SER A 762 -7.12 -34.43 -21.04
CA SER A 762 -7.08 -33.08 -20.46
C SER A 762 -8.40 -32.78 -19.75
N MET A 763 -8.50 -31.66 -19.06
CA MET A 763 -9.72 -31.21 -18.42
C MET A 763 -9.80 -29.68 -18.43
N ASP A 764 -11.03 -29.17 -18.52
CA ASP A 764 -11.36 -27.77 -18.29
C ASP A 764 -12.23 -27.63 -17.01
N THR A 765 -12.77 -26.45 -16.75
CA THR A 765 -13.57 -26.16 -15.55
C THR A 765 -14.78 -27.10 -15.40
N GLY A 766 -15.44 -27.48 -16.49
CA GLY A 766 -16.69 -28.27 -16.48
C GLY A 766 -16.56 -29.71 -16.99
N HIS A 767 -15.46 -30.11 -17.64
CA HIS A 767 -15.38 -31.36 -18.40
C HIS A 767 -14.09 -32.13 -18.19
N TYR A 768 -14.19 -33.45 -18.31
CA TYR A 768 -13.08 -34.36 -18.51
C TYR A 768 -13.01 -34.73 -19.99
N LEU A 769 -11.96 -34.29 -20.69
CA LEU A 769 -11.74 -34.56 -22.12
C LEU A 769 -11.14 -35.96 -22.28
N VAL A 770 -11.88 -36.84 -22.89
CA VAL A 770 -11.55 -38.29 -22.97
C VAL A 770 -10.98 -38.69 -24.33
N GLY A 771 -10.58 -37.70 -25.14
CA GLY A 771 -9.95 -37.88 -26.45
C GLY A 771 -10.92 -37.82 -27.61
N ASN A 772 -10.40 -37.54 -28.83
CA ASN A 772 -11.12 -37.44 -30.09
C ASN A 772 -12.33 -36.48 -30.08
N GLY A 773 -12.23 -35.40 -29.26
CA GLY A 773 -13.34 -34.43 -29.11
C GLY A 773 -14.49 -34.88 -28.23
N TYR A 774 -14.39 -36.06 -27.59
CA TYR A 774 -15.38 -36.51 -26.61
C TYR A 774 -15.07 -36.02 -25.20
N TYR A 775 -16.11 -35.78 -24.40
CA TYR A 775 -15.99 -35.36 -23.01
C TYR A 775 -17.06 -35.94 -22.09
N VAL A 776 -16.73 -35.98 -20.81
CA VAL A 776 -17.65 -36.32 -19.70
C VAL A 776 -17.78 -35.09 -18.83
N LYS A 777 -18.98 -34.67 -18.45
CA LYS A 777 -19.20 -33.56 -17.54
C LYS A 777 -18.66 -33.87 -16.15
N LYS A 778 -18.09 -32.86 -15.48
CA LYS A 778 -17.66 -32.97 -14.08
C LYS A 778 -18.88 -32.95 -13.16
N GLU A 779 -19.33 -34.11 -12.78
CA GLU A 779 -20.50 -34.33 -11.92
C GLU A 779 -20.17 -35.36 -10.82
N ARG A 780 -20.98 -35.39 -9.76
CA ARG A 780 -20.78 -36.28 -8.61
C ARG A 780 -20.59 -37.77 -8.98
N ASN A 781 -21.14 -38.19 -10.12
CA ASN A 781 -21.05 -39.57 -10.61
C ASN A 781 -19.82 -39.84 -11.50
N ALA A 782 -19.06 -38.81 -11.84
CA ALA A 782 -17.82 -38.84 -12.63
C ALA A 782 -16.62 -38.65 -11.70
N VAL A 783 -16.06 -39.71 -11.16
CA VAL A 783 -14.98 -39.62 -10.15
C VAL A 783 -13.61 -39.76 -10.81
N TYR A 784 -12.90 -38.64 -10.91
CA TYR A 784 -11.55 -38.62 -11.45
C TYR A 784 -10.55 -39.19 -10.45
N HIS A 785 -9.56 -39.96 -10.93
CA HIS A 785 -8.44 -40.46 -10.17
C HIS A 785 -7.17 -40.61 -11.04
N VAL A 786 -6.00 -40.42 -10.43
CA VAL A 786 -4.73 -40.43 -11.13
C VAL A 786 -4.01 -41.78 -11.09
N GLY A 787 -4.38 -42.67 -10.19
CA GLY A 787 -3.73 -43.98 -10.06
C GLY A 787 -4.13 -44.70 -8.78
N PHE A 788 -3.29 -45.62 -8.34
CA PHE A 788 -3.45 -46.39 -7.10
C PHE A 788 -2.16 -46.34 -6.28
N VAL A 789 -2.29 -46.41 -4.96
CA VAL A 789 -1.17 -46.75 -4.08
C VAL A 789 -1.31 -48.20 -3.62
N HIS A 790 -0.22 -48.95 -3.71
CA HIS A 790 -0.12 -50.37 -3.28
C HIS A 790 0.75 -50.42 -2.05
N LEU A 791 0.27 -51.06 -0.99
CA LEU A 791 0.96 -51.14 0.29
C LEU A 791 1.67 -52.50 0.45
N SER A 792 2.99 -52.47 0.49
CA SER A 792 3.81 -53.65 0.78
C SER A 792 4.14 -53.79 2.27
N ALA A 793 3.80 -52.82 3.09
CA ALA A 793 3.83 -52.84 4.55
C ALA A 793 2.65 -52.07 5.13
N ASP A 794 2.37 -52.25 6.44
CA ASP A 794 1.42 -51.45 7.17
C ASP A 794 1.81 -49.97 7.08
N THR A 795 0.87 -49.09 6.68
CA THR A 795 1.15 -47.69 6.33
C THR A 795 0.17 -46.77 7.03
N ALA A 796 0.69 -45.68 7.59
CA ALA A 796 -0.12 -44.67 8.25
C ALA A 796 -1.05 -43.96 7.25
N LEU A 797 -2.35 -43.96 7.51
CA LEU A 797 -3.35 -43.10 6.86
C LEU A 797 -3.38 -41.79 7.66
N MET A 798 -3.09 -40.70 7.00
CA MET A 798 -3.07 -39.36 7.59
C MET A 798 -4.39 -38.63 7.35
N PHE A 799 -4.87 -37.92 8.34
CA PHE A 799 -5.95 -36.92 8.26
C PHE A 799 -5.47 -35.67 8.98
N GLU A 800 -5.52 -34.51 8.35
CA GLU A 800 -5.05 -33.24 8.93
C GLU A 800 -3.67 -33.36 9.63
N LYS A 801 -2.71 -33.95 8.94
CA LYS A 801 -1.33 -34.21 9.44
C LYS A 801 -1.23 -35.17 10.65
N LYS A 802 -2.34 -35.79 11.12
CA LYS A 802 -2.33 -36.78 12.21
C LYS A 802 -2.60 -38.19 11.64
N THR A 803 -2.01 -39.19 12.25
CA THR A 803 -2.31 -40.58 11.89
C THR A 803 -3.74 -40.94 12.32
N ALA A 804 -4.62 -41.13 11.33
CA ALA A 804 -6.00 -41.51 11.59
C ALA A 804 -6.13 -43.03 11.89
N LYS A 805 -5.40 -43.85 11.14
CA LYS A 805 -5.31 -45.32 11.36
C LYS A 805 -4.14 -45.90 10.54
N MET A 806 -3.80 -47.16 10.82
CA MET A 806 -2.88 -47.95 10.01
C MET A 806 -3.64 -48.70 8.93
N LEU A 807 -3.23 -48.54 7.68
CA LEU A 807 -3.68 -49.33 6.53
C LEU A 807 -2.84 -50.61 6.43
N LYS A 808 -3.49 -51.73 6.13
CA LYS A 808 -2.84 -53.01 6.15
C LYS A 808 -2.03 -53.30 4.88
N LYS A 809 -0.89 -54.01 5.06
CA LYS A 809 -0.10 -54.61 3.97
C LYS A 809 -1.00 -55.37 3.00
N GLY A 810 -0.74 -55.27 1.73
CA GLY A 810 -1.44 -55.93 0.62
C GLY A 810 -2.67 -55.14 0.13
N SER A 811 -3.04 -54.05 0.80
CA SER A 811 -4.15 -53.20 0.36
C SER A 811 -3.74 -52.26 -0.76
N SER A 812 -4.70 -51.87 -1.60
CA SER A 812 -4.56 -50.89 -2.65
C SER A 812 -5.67 -49.84 -2.56
N TYR A 813 -5.29 -48.56 -2.69
CA TYR A 813 -6.25 -47.45 -2.59
C TYR A 813 -6.13 -46.54 -3.82
N ARG A 814 -7.29 -45.98 -4.27
CA ARG A 814 -7.28 -44.97 -5.33
C ARG A 814 -6.62 -43.69 -4.84
N VAL A 815 -5.82 -43.09 -5.71
CA VAL A 815 -5.20 -41.80 -5.52
C VAL A 815 -5.89 -40.78 -6.41
N TYR A 816 -6.47 -39.75 -5.83
CA TYR A 816 -7.23 -38.72 -6.52
C TYR A 816 -6.36 -37.54 -6.97
N SER A 817 -5.34 -37.23 -6.20
CA SER A 817 -4.30 -36.27 -6.58
C SER A 817 -2.95 -36.66 -5.96
N VAL A 818 -1.89 -36.11 -6.52
CA VAL A 818 -0.50 -36.30 -6.05
C VAL A 818 0.09 -34.91 -5.83
N ASP A 819 0.58 -34.66 -4.63
CA ASP A 819 1.25 -33.44 -4.23
C ASP A 819 2.58 -33.84 -3.57
N GLY A 820 3.69 -33.65 -4.31
CA GLY A 820 4.97 -34.21 -3.92
C GLY A 820 4.89 -35.71 -3.61
N LYS A 821 5.24 -36.11 -2.39
CA LYS A 821 5.09 -37.50 -1.91
C LYS A 821 3.72 -37.78 -1.29
N ARG A 822 2.84 -36.78 -1.15
CA ARG A 822 1.52 -36.96 -0.58
C ARG A 822 0.56 -37.50 -1.64
N LEU A 823 -0.03 -38.62 -1.36
CA LEU A 823 -1.04 -39.28 -2.19
C LEU A 823 -2.41 -39.06 -1.56
N ASP A 824 -3.24 -38.24 -2.15
CA ASP A 824 -4.61 -37.97 -1.69
C ASP A 824 -5.51 -39.18 -1.99
N LEU A 825 -6.12 -39.70 -0.93
CA LEU A 825 -7.06 -40.85 -1.01
C LEU A 825 -8.54 -40.41 -0.93
N GLY A 826 -8.78 -39.09 -0.97
CA GLY A 826 -10.12 -38.50 -0.88
C GLY A 826 -10.59 -38.28 0.56
N GLY A 827 -11.53 -37.33 0.75
CA GLY A 827 -12.11 -37.02 2.05
C GLY A 827 -11.14 -36.47 3.09
N GLY A 828 -10.07 -35.78 2.64
CA GLY A 828 -9.03 -35.25 3.52
C GLY A 828 -7.95 -36.27 3.94
N TYR A 829 -8.09 -37.52 3.54
CA TYR A 829 -7.17 -38.60 3.88
C TYR A 829 -6.02 -38.70 2.87
N SER A 830 -4.82 -38.97 3.35
CA SER A 830 -3.65 -39.15 2.50
C SER A 830 -2.69 -40.22 3.04
N VAL A 831 -1.80 -40.71 2.18
CA VAL A 831 -0.62 -41.50 2.55
C VAL A 831 0.61 -40.89 1.90
N THR A 832 1.78 -41.10 2.51
CA THR A 832 3.07 -40.65 1.92
C THR A 832 3.60 -41.75 1.01
N ALA A 833 3.89 -41.40 -0.23
CA ALA A 833 4.54 -42.28 -1.18
C ALA A 833 5.93 -42.72 -0.66
N SER A 834 6.20 -44.03 -0.70
CA SER A 834 7.44 -44.62 -0.23
C SER A 834 7.71 -45.97 -0.97
N LYS A 835 8.84 -46.61 -0.68
CA LYS A 835 9.09 -47.96 -1.18
C LYS A 835 8.03 -48.97 -0.75
N THR A 836 7.38 -48.72 0.45
CA THR A 836 6.35 -49.59 1.00
C THR A 836 4.91 -49.09 0.68
N ALA A 837 4.76 -47.88 0.18
CA ALA A 837 3.52 -47.31 -0.31
C ALA A 837 3.76 -46.83 -1.75
N ALA A 838 3.86 -47.78 -2.68
CA ALA A 838 4.23 -47.51 -4.05
C ALA A 838 3.07 -46.98 -4.88
N PHE A 839 3.23 -45.80 -5.45
CA PHE A 839 2.24 -45.21 -6.36
C PHE A 839 2.39 -45.82 -7.76
N SER A 840 1.29 -46.35 -8.30
CA SER A 840 1.18 -46.72 -9.71
C SER A 840 0.15 -45.82 -10.39
N LYS A 841 0.56 -45.11 -11.43
CA LYS A 841 -0.34 -44.38 -12.28
C LYS A 841 -1.04 -45.33 -13.26
N ASN A 842 -2.37 -45.18 -13.40
CA ASN A 842 -3.18 -45.95 -14.30
C ASN A 842 -2.80 -45.78 -15.78
#